data_df7f9a4d73291af3d334e7da9e7eb41f
#
_entry.id   df7f9a4d73291af3d334e7da9e7eb41f
#
_cell.length_a   1.000
_cell.length_b   1.000
_cell.length_c   1.000
_cell.angle_alpha   90.00
_cell.angle_beta   90.00
_cell.angle_gamma   90.00
#
_symmetry.space_group_name_H-M   'P 1'
#
loop_
_entity.id
_entity.type
_entity.pdbx_description
1 polymer ?
#
loop_
_entity_poly.entity_id
_entity_poly.type
_entity_poly.pdbx_seq_one_letter_code
_entity_poly.pdbx_strand_id
1 'polypeptide(L)'
;MLIILWILGALLALVVLAMVLLPVFIDEQALTELAAEQVRANTGGELVINGDTDLNFFPRFGLRLEGVELDLPAQSEYDDTIAASLDELEVGLSLLPLLSGNVDVGTIVIAGITLDITEPQALPPAPEPMPSMSDREWELRGKLIRRTKAQERQRQLDEGSGFSGIGILAEAIRIDDVTVKIRSWEGDLINHIVVETLSLADVNTRDEPMRLDGAVTVLGDGSTVPLEITLGGSIRLTADLSTLQLDQLKATVDGALTEPVINTLSGDFTMTPAKANFVIDTKLPGGDVNGQLVWSPLESPEIKLDITTERLDLDQIHPATPAATKPIPKETAPIGTETTATTPASKPVGGSANVPAPLPVGPLRDLDLALRMAANHLIVSGQSINTAQVSMMVRDGIADIEYVRGVLHEGQLDTRITLNARRPIVEADVEGGLKGVNMDLLLASAGNPDAATGRIELAWDIDTEGASSTDLITALNGDLSAEGQDLVFNKIGVQNLVCTAIATVNKTPPIKGLPTNTPISELSLALDFDDGAGDIETLRFATPGVAMKGSGDIALDTLDYRFRLEGQVNNDIMEVNPQCAIDQRYAGVDWPVDCTGNLSSESGPACQIDIASVAEQILKNEAQQQFQEVIEEKAGAFMRKLFGD
;
A
#
# COMPACT_ATOMS: atom_id res chain seq x y z
N MET A 1 25.85 78.08 -4.85
CA MET A 1 26.05 76.92 -3.93
C MET A 1 25.27 77.07 -2.63
N LEU A 2 25.31 78.23 -1.93
CA LEU A 2 24.53 78.41 -0.68
C LEU A 2 23.00 78.28 -0.85
N ILE A 3 22.43 78.79 -1.95
CA ILE A 3 20.98 78.79 -2.25
C ILE A 3 20.48 77.36 -2.46
N ILE A 4 21.27 76.46 -3.11
CA ILE A 4 20.93 75.05 -3.35
C ILE A 4 20.91 74.29 -2.03
N LEU A 5 21.87 74.54 -1.09
CA LEU A 5 21.92 74.00 0.24
C LEU A 5 20.69 74.39 1.08
N TRP A 6 20.25 75.67 0.97
CA TRP A 6 19.03 76.12 1.66
C TRP A 6 17.75 75.50 1.09
N ILE A 7 17.66 75.28 -0.22
CA ILE A 7 16.54 74.65 -0.87
C ILE A 7 16.50 73.14 -0.45
N LEU A 8 17.67 72.47 -0.46
CA LEU A 8 17.77 71.08 -0.04
C LEU A 8 17.43 70.92 1.45
N GLY A 9 17.89 71.84 2.33
CA GLY A 9 17.57 71.87 3.76
C GLY A 9 16.10 72.16 4.00
N ALA A 10 15.48 73.08 3.23
CA ALA A 10 14.04 73.34 3.34
C ALA A 10 13.20 72.15 2.86
N LEU A 11 13.64 71.48 1.78
CA LEU A 11 12.96 70.24 1.28
C LEU A 11 13.10 69.09 2.26
N LEU A 12 14.28 68.89 2.86
CA LEU A 12 14.51 67.90 3.92
C LEU A 12 13.67 68.22 5.16
N ALA A 13 13.60 69.46 5.58
CA ALA A 13 12.78 69.90 6.71
C ALA A 13 11.28 69.71 6.44
N LEU A 14 10.84 69.89 5.19
CA LEU A 14 9.45 69.67 4.78
C LEU A 14 9.12 68.15 4.72
N VAL A 15 10.05 67.33 4.27
CA VAL A 15 9.91 65.87 4.30
C VAL A 15 9.85 65.34 5.75
N VAL A 16 10.75 65.84 6.62
CA VAL A 16 10.74 65.48 8.05
C VAL A 16 9.47 65.97 8.72
N LEU A 17 9.01 67.17 8.38
CA LEU A 17 7.75 67.73 8.91
C LEU A 17 6.54 66.91 8.40
N ALA A 18 6.52 66.52 7.17
CA ALA A 18 5.50 65.65 6.60
C ALA A 18 5.51 64.29 7.31
N MET A 19 6.68 63.68 7.54
CA MET A 19 6.84 62.42 8.26
C MET A 19 6.34 62.53 9.73
N VAL A 20 6.55 63.67 10.37
CA VAL A 20 6.08 63.87 11.77
C VAL A 20 4.59 64.21 11.85
N LEU A 21 4.04 64.82 10.79
CA LEU A 21 2.63 65.19 10.76
C LEU A 21 1.71 64.11 10.17
N LEU A 22 2.21 63.22 9.34
CA LEU A 22 1.44 62.16 8.73
C LEU A 22 0.72 61.26 9.78
N PRO A 23 1.37 60.83 10.87
CA PRO A 23 0.71 60.05 11.94
C PRO A 23 -0.43 60.80 12.64
N VAL A 24 -0.37 62.15 12.68
CA VAL A 24 -1.38 62.98 13.30
C VAL A 24 -2.66 63.12 12.45
N PHE A 25 -2.55 62.84 11.15
CA PHE A 25 -3.66 62.95 10.20
C PHE A 25 -4.29 61.58 9.81
N ILE A 26 -3.63 60.48 10.11
CA ILE A 26 -4.18 59.12 9.88
C ILE A 26 -4.89 58.71 11.16
N ASP A 27 -6.19 58.62 11.13
CA ASP A 27 -7.01 58.09 12.20
C ASP A 27 -6.96 56.54 12.09
N GLU A 28 -6.23 55.90 13.02
CA GLU A 28 -6.08 54.43 13.11
C GLU A 28 -7.42 53.75 13.23
N GLN A 29 -8.38 54.38 13.97
CA GLN A 29 -9.73 53.82 14.12
C GLN A 29 -10.51 53.87 12.79
N ALA A 30 -10.34 54.88 11.99
CA ALA A 30 -10.98 54.99 10.69
C ALA A 30 -10.47 53.91 9.71
N LEU A 31 -9.17 53.54 9.76
CA LEU A 31 -8.60 52.50 8.94
C LEU A 31 -9.10 51.11 9.36
N THR A 32 -9.18 50.84 10.66
CA THR A 32 -9.70 49.53 11.16
C THR A 32 -11.18 49.39 10.86
N GLU A 33 -11.97 50.45 11.01
CA GLU A 33 -13.40 50.48 10.70
C GLU A 33 -13.66 50.26 9.19
N LEU A 34 -12.85 50.90 8.30
CA LEU A 34 -12.94 50.68 6.87
C LEU A 34 -12.57 49.25 6.45
N ALA A 35 -11.54 48.67 7.08
CA ALA A 35 -11.13 47.28 6.83
C ALA A 35 -12.26 46.32 7.27
N ALA A 36 -12.83 46.50 8.45
CA ALA A 36 -13.95 45.67 8.97
C ALA A 36 -15.20 45.77 8.06
N GLU A 37 -15.53 46.99 7.61
CA GLU A 37 -16.65 47.22 6.68
C GLU A 37 -16.42 46.53 5.32
N GLN A 38 -15.19 46.59 4.80
CA GLN A 38 -14.82 45.98 3.52
C GLN A 38 -14.87 44.45 3.61
N VAL A 39 -14.39 43.86 4.72
CA VAL A 39 -14.48 42.42 4.96
C VAL A 39 -15.95 42.01 5.06
N ARG A 40 -16.75 42.72 5.85
CA ARG A 40 -18.18 42.44 6.00
C ARG A 40 -18.93 42.55 4.67
N ALA A 41 -18.60 43.53 3.84
CA ALA A 41 -19.23 43.77 2.54
C ALA A 41 -18.90 42.65 1.52
N ASN A 42 -17.67 42.13 1.53
CA ASN A 42 -17.19 41.20 0.52
C ASN A 42 -17.36 39.73 0.94
N THR A 43 -17.28 39.40 2.25
CA THR A 43 -17.28 38.03 2.75
C THR A 43 -18.45 37.71 3.68
N GLY A 44 -19.20 38.72 4.13
CA GLY A 44 -20.21 38.55 5.18
C GLY A 44 -19.63 38.30 6.57
N GLY A 45 -18.30 38.24 6.67
CA GLY A 45 -17.59 37.96 7.91
C GLY A 45 -17.45 39.16 8.84
N GLU A 46 -16.99 38.92 10.05
CA GLU A 46 -16.70 39.93 11.06
C GLU A 46 -15.19 39.97 11.32
N LEU A 47 -14.60 41.16 11.12
CA LEU A 47 -13.19 41.43 11.41
C LEU A 47 -13.13 42.31 12.68
N VAL A 48 -12.40 41.84 13.69
CA VAL A 48 -12.16 42.56 14.94
C VAL A 48 -10.66 42.67 15.14
N ILE A 49 -10.18 43.86 15.45
CA ILE A 49 -8.78 44.11 15.80
C ILE A 49 -8.78 44.54 17.29
N ASN A 50 -8.31 43.62 18.14
CA ASN A 50 -8.32 43.77 19.60
C ASN A 50 -7.00 44.32 20.16
N GLY A 51 -5.92 44.24 19.37
CA GLY A 51 -4.59 44.65 19.78
C GLY A 51 -4.20 46.04 19.27
N ASP A 52 -2.94 46.38 19.50
CA ASP A 52 -2.39 47.66 19.09
C ASP A 52 -2.15 47.71 17.58
N THR A 53 -2.39 48.89 17.02
CA THR A 53 -2.06 49.19 15.63
C THR A 53 -0.95 50.24 15.61
N ASP A 54 0.26 49.82 15.26
CA ASP A 54 1.43 50.71 15.25
C ASP A 54 1.83 51.05 13.81
N LEU A 55 1.92 52.37 13.53
CA LEU A 55 2.44 52.88 12.28
C LEU A 55 3.85 53.43 12.49
N ASN A 56 4.83 52.75 11.95
CA ASN A 56 6.23 53.17 12.04
C ASN A 56 6.66 53.86 10.74
N PHE A 57 7.21 55.11 10.82
CA PHE A 57 7.51 55.95 9.67
C PHE A 57 8.99 56.02 9.36
N PHE A 58 9.88 55.61 10.24
CA PHE A 58 11.33 55.65 10.04
C PHE A 58 12.05 54.51 10.77
N PRO A 59 13.07 53.83 10.20
CA PRO A 59 13.70 54.06 8.87
C PRO A 59 12.93 53.53 7.66
N ARG A 60 11.90 52.68 7.89
CA ARG A 60 11.00 52.14 6.89
C ARG A 60 9.56 52.47 7.31
N PHE A 61 8.68 52.72 6.39
CA PHE A 61 7.26 52.76 6.70
C PHE A 61 6.81 51.34 7.00
N GLY A 62 6.21 51.11 8.14
CA GLY A 62 5.71 49.82 8.54
C GLY A 62 4.36 49.91 9.23
N LEU A 63 3.51 48.97 8.95
CA LEU A 63 2.25 48.71 9.66
C LEU A 63 2.42 47.43 10.47
N ARG A 64 2.16 47.52 11.77
CA ARG A 64 2.06 46.40 12.67
C ARG A 64 0.64 46.34 13.20
N LEU A 65 0.01 45.21 13.07
CA LEU A 65 -1.29 44.88 13.60
C LEU A 65 -1.15 43.74 14.60
N GLU A 66 -1.73 43.85 15.76
CA GLU A 66 -1.74 42.79 16.76
C GLU A 66 -3.18 42.41 17.13
N GLY A 67 -3.40 41.11 17.41
CA GLY A 67 -4.67 40.59 17.90
C GLY A 67 -5.83 40.76 16.92
N VAL A 68 -5.65 40.27 15.68
CA VAL A 68 -6.69 40.30 14.64
C VAL A 68 -7.51 39.03 14.74
N GLU A 69 -8.83 39.16 14.83
CA GLU A 69 -9.78 38.05 14.78
C GLU A 69 -10.69 38.20 13.57
N LEU A 70 -10.93 37.12 12.87
CA LEU A 70 -11.76 37.04 11.67
C LEU A 70 -12.70 35.84 11.77
N ASP A 71 -13.99 36.10 11.81
CA ASP A 71 -15.01 35.09 11.73
C ASP A 71 -15.72 35.14 10.38
N LEU A 72 -15.60 34.05 9.62
CA LEU A 72 -16.25 33.88 8.32
C LEU A 72 -17.37 32.84 8.49
N PRO A 73 -18.63 33.27 8.61
CA PRO A 73 -19.76 32.36 8.69
C PRO A 73 -19.99 31.67 7.34
N ALA A 74 -20.45 30.45 7.37
CA ALA A 74 -20.91 29.75 6.18
C ALA A 74 -21.96 30.60 5.43
N GLN A 75 -21.75 30.84 4.15
CA GLN A 75 -22.71 31.57 3.30
C GLN A 75 -23.82 30.66 2.76
N SER A 76 -23.57 29.36 2.74
CA SER A 76 -24.53 28.32 2.42
C SER A 76 -24.38 27.14 3.39
N GLU A 77 -25.34 26.24 3.41
CA GLU A 77 -25.26 24.98 4.18
C GLU A 77 -24.16 24.02 3.68
N TYR A 78 -23.45 24.39 2.61
CA TYR A 78 -22.34 23.62 2.00
C TYR A 78 -20.97 24.26 2.23
N ASP A 79 -20.90 25.42 2.88
CA ASP A 79 -19.66 26.14 3.06
C ASP A 79 -19.09 25.88 4.45
N ASP A 80 -17.78 25.84 4.56
CA ASP A 80 -17.06 25.75 5.81
C ASP A 80 -17.30 27.00 6.66
N THR A 81 -17.32 26.83 7.99
CA THR A 81 -17.21 27.95 8.92
C THR A 81 -15.75 28.11 9.31
N ILE A 82 -15.20 29.30 9.17
CA ILE A 82 -13.78 29.57 9.43
C ILE A 82 -13.70 30.63 10.53
N ALA A 83 -13.07 30.26 11.66
CA ALA A 83 -12.63 31.19 12.67
C ALA A 83 -11.11 31.31 12.59
N ALA A 84 -10.61 32.52 12.39
CA ALA A 84 -9.20 32.80 12.29
C ALA A 84 -8.77 33.83 13.34
N SER A 85 -7.65 33.60 13.99
CA SER A 85 -6.96 34.59 14.80
C SER A 85 -5.52 34.76 14.34
N LEU A 86 -5.01 35.97 14.48
CA LEU A 86 -3.66 36.34 14.09
C LEU A 86 -3.06 37.19 15.21
N ASP A 87 -1.95 36.74 15.77
CA ASP A 87 -1.28 37.46 16.85
C ASP A 87 -0.55 38.71 16.34
N GLU A 88 0.19 38.58 15.23
CA GLU A 88 1.00 39.67 14.70
C GLU A 88 1.06 39.65 13.16
N LEU A 89 0.80 40.79 12.54
CA LEU A 89 1.10 41.07 11.14
C LEU A 89 2.00 42.28 11.05
N GLU A 90 3.19 42.14 10.52
CA GLU A 90 4.09 43.26 10.21
C GLU A 90 4.31 43.36 8.71
N VAL A 91 4.07 44.55 8.16
CA VAL A 91 4.29 44.87 6.74
C VAL A 91 5.22 46.09 6.63
N GLY A 92 6.41 45.85 6.13
CA GLY A 92 7.38 46.95 5.85
C GLY A 92 7.28 47.45 4.41
N LEU A 93 7.28 48.76 4.21
CA LEU A 93 7.31 49.39 2.89
C LEU A 93 8.57 50.21 2.70
N SER A 94 9.16 50.13 1.52
CA SER A 94 10.33 50.93 1.15
C SER A 94 9.89 52.34 0.64
N LEU A 95 10.24 53.39 1.38
CA LEU A 95 9.80 54.77 1.05
C LEU A 95 10.40 55.32 -0.25
N LEU A 96 11.65 54.97 -0.60
CA LEU A 96 12.34 55.48 -1.77
C LEU A 96 11.69 55.07 -3.10
N PRO A 97 11.30 53.82 -3.31
CA PRO A 97 10.54 53.40 -4.49
C PRO A 97 9.18 54.05 -4.60
N LEU A 98 8.49 54.33 -3.50
CA LEU A 98 7.20 55.03 -3.47
C LEU A 98 7.30 56.45 -4.09
N LEU A 99 8.43 57.13 -3.91
CA LEU A 99 8.66 58.44 -4.54
C LEU A 99 8.78 58.37 -6.08
N SER A 100 9.08 57.19 -6.60
CA SER A 100 9.14 56.92 -8.06
C SER A 100 7.84 56.25 -8.58
N GLY A 101 6.83 56.08 -7.74
CA GLY A 101 5.56 55.45 -8.10
C GLY A 101 5.57 53.92 -8.07
N ASN A 102 6.62 53.31 -7.54
CA ASN A 102 6.72 51.86 -7.36
C ASN A 102 6.46 51.50 -5.90
N VAL A 103 5.61 50.49 -5.69
CA VAL A 103 5.39 49.90 -4.36
C VAL A 103 6.38 48.75 -4.21
N ASP A 104 7.37 48.95 -3.34
CA ASP A 104 8.35 47.92 -2.98
C ASP A 104 8.08 47.57 -1.51
N VAL A 105 7.57 46.34 -1.31
CA VAL A 105 7.25 45.81 0.00
C VAL A 105 8.52 45.17 0.56
N GLY A 106 8.90 45.52 1.77
CA GLY A 106 9.97 44.87 2.48
C GLY A 106 9.58 43.45 2.90
N THR A 107 9.98 43.07 4.10
CA THR A 107 9.56 41.78 4.67
C THR A 107 8.15 41.88 5.23
N ILE A 108 7.30 40.90 4.89
CA ILE A 108 6.01 40.69 5.52
C ILE A 108 6.23 39.60 6.56
N VAL A 109 5.92 39.86 7.82
CA VAL A 109 5.95 38.86 8.90
C VAL A 109 4.51 38.62 9.37
N ILE A 110 4.14 37.36 9.43
CA ILE A 110 2.84 36.91 9.91
C ILE A 110 3.12 35.85 10.98
N ALA A 111 2.67 36.08 12.20
CA ALA A 111 2.96 35.17 13.30
C ALA A 111 1.72 34.87 14.14
N GLY A 112 1.66 33.66 14.69
CA GLY A 112 0.60 33.25 15.60
C GLY A 112 -0.77 33.12 14.93
N ILE A 113 -0.83 32.53 13.72
CA ILE A 113 -2.13 32.27 13.08
C ILE A 113 -2.75 31.02 13.70
N THR A 114 -4.02 31.13 14.14
CA THR A 114 -4.85 29.96 14.41
C THR A 114 -6.05 29.99 13.48
N LEU A 115 -6.21 28.90 12.71
CA LEU A 115 -7.37 28.66 11.85
C LEU A 115 -8.15 27.48 12.42
N ASP A 116 -9.41 27.69 12.78
CA ASP A 116 -10.35 26.63 13.16
C ASP A 116 -11.41 26.55 12.07
N ILE A 117 -11.33 25.48 11.27
CA ILE A 117 -12.20 25.23 10.11
C ILE A 117 -13.17 24.13 10.52
N THR A 118 -14.46 24.44 10.50
CA THR A 118 -15.50 23.42 10.72
C THR A 118 -16.16 23.10 9.39
N GLU A 119 -16.05 21.84 8.99
CA GLU A 119 -16.67 21.35 7.77
C GLU A 119 -18.21 21.49 7.84
N PRO A 120 -18.87 21.78 6.72
CA PRO A 120 -20.31 21.88 6.69
C PRO A 120 -20.93 20.53 7.06
N GLN A 121 -22.13 20.58 7.65
CA GLN A 121 -22.94 19.38 7.70
C GLN A 121 -23.24 19.00 6.25
N ALA A 122 -22.44 18.10 5.71
CA ALA A 122 -22.56 17.67 4.33
C ALA A 122 -24.03 17.27 4.09
N LEU A 123 -24.72 18.07 3.32
CA LEU A 123 -25.94 17.54 2.70
C LEU A 123 -25.55 16.32 1.91
N PRO A 124 -26.31 15.25 1.99
CA PRO A 124 -25.85 13.93 1.67
C PRO A 124 -25.28 13.87 0.25
N PRO A 125 -24.16 14.42 0.03
CA PRO A 125 -23.32 13.96 -1.02
C PRO A 125 -23.02 12.52 -0.64
N ALA A 126 -22.28 11.87 -0.89
CA ALA A 126 -21.95 10.52 -0.62
C ALA A 126 -21.91 10.28 0.90
N PRO A 127 -22.74 9.42 1.44
CA PRO A 127 -22.60 9.01 2.83
C PRO A 127 -21.17 8.55 3.05
N GLU A 128 -20.59 8.84 4.21
CA GLU A 128 -19.28 8.34 4.57
C GLU A 128 -19.19 6.83 4.33
N PRO A 129 -18.02 6.32 3.92
CA PRO A 129 -17.86 4.91 3.63
C PRO A 129 -18.05 4.08 4.90
N MET A 130 -19.27 3.64 5.15
CA MET A 130 -19.57 2.79 6.29
C MET A 130 -19.38 1.32 5.93
N PRO A 131 -18.73 0.54 6.79
CA PRO A 131 -18.58 -0.91 6.59
C PRO A 131 -19.91 -1.67 6.43
N SER A 132 -21.02 -1.08 6.84
CA SER A 132 -22.38 -1.64 6.73
C SER A 132 -23.07 -1.36 5.40
N MET A 133 -22.48 -0.57 4.50
CA MET A 133 -23.05 -0.28 3.19
C MET A 133 -23.08 -1.51 2.30
N SER A 134 -24.21 -1.70 1.60
CA SER A 134 -24.31 -2.68 0.52
C SER A 134 -23.52 -2.22 -0.72
N ASP A 135 -23.14 -3.14 -1.59
CA ASP A 135 -22.42 -2.82 -2.84
C ASP A 135 -23.14 -1.80 -3.70
N ARG A 136 -24.47 -1.86 -3.71
CA ARG A 136 -25.31 -0.89 -4.43
C ARG A 136 -25.20 0.51 -3.84
N GLU A 137 -25.12 0.63 -2.52
CA GLU A 137 -24.94 1.92 -1.85
C GLU A 137 -23.55 2.49 -2.12
N TRP A 138 -22.52 1.66 -2.13
CA TRP A 138 -21.18 2.03 -2.54
C TRP A 138 -21.14 2.54 -3.99
N GLU A 139 -21.78 1.83 -4.92
CA GLU A 139 -21.86 2.24 -6.32
C GLU A 139 -22.61 3.58 -6.49
N LEU A 140 -23.68 3.78 -5.75
CA LEU A 140 -24.44 5.03 -5.76
C LEU A 140 -23.62 6.19 -5.16
N ARG A 141 -22.88 5.94 -4.06
CA ARG A 141 -21.96 6.89 -3.47
C ARG A 141 -20.90 7.33 -4.50
N GLY A 142 -20.22 6.39 -5.14
CA GLY A 142 -19.21 6.69 -6.16
C GLY A 142 -19.76 7.49 -7.34
N LYS A 143 -20.96 7.14 -7.83
CA LYS A 143 -21.64 7.91 -8.89
C LYS A 143 -21.96 9.33 -8.46
N LEU A 144 -22.39 9.52 -7.22
CA LEU A 144 -22.72 10.83 -6.67
C LEU A 144 -21.47 11.70 -6.55
N ILE A 145 -20.38 11.17 -5.96
CA ILE A 145 -19.09 11.85 -5.87
C ILE A 145 -18.62 12.33 -7.25
N ARG A 146 -18.55 11.44 -8.22
CA ARG A 146 -18.11 11.79 -9.58
C ARG A 146 -18.99 12.86 -10.23
N ARG A 147 -20.29 12.83 -9.99
CA ARG A 147 -21.21 13.85 -10.49
C ARG A 147 -20.97 15.21 -9.83
N THR A 148 -20.80 15.24 -8.52
CA THR A 148 -20.52 16.47 -7.77
C THR A 148 -19.19 17.08 -8.20
N LYS A 149 -18.12 16.27 -8.30
CA LYS A 149 -16.81 16.71 -8.81
C LYS A 149 -16.92 17.31 -10.23
N ALA A 150 -17.70 16.68 -11.12
CA ALA A 150 -17.89 17.19 -12.48
C ALA A 150 -18.65 18.52 -12.52
N GLN A 151 -19.65 18.70 -11.66
CA GLN A 151 -20.40 19.94 -11.54
C GLN A 151 -19.51 21.07 -10.98
N GLU A 152 -18.74 20.78 -9.95
CA GLU A 152 -17.82 21.74 -9.35
C GLU A 152 -16.73 22.17 -10.34
N ARG A 153 -16.14 21.20 -11.07
CA ARG A 153 -15.19 21.51 -12.13
C ARG A 153 -15.76 22.44 -13.19
N GLN A 154 -17.02 22.20 -13.62
CA GLN A 154 -17.67 23.05 -14.59
C GLN A 154 -17.90 24.46 -14.03
N ARG A 155 -18.32 24.58 -12.77
CA ARG A 155 -18.47 25.88 -12.07
C ARG A 155 -17.17 26.65 -12.07
N GLN A 156 -16.05 26.03 -11.65
CA GLN A 156 -14.74 26.66 -11.61
C GLN A 156 -14.24 27.12 -13.00
N LEU A 157 -14.54 26.36 -14.05
CA LEU A 157 -14.21 26.73 -15.42
C LEU A 157 -15.05 27.93 -15.92
N ASP A 158 -16.32 28.01 -15.51
CA ASP A 158 -17.25 29.08 -15.90
C ASP A 158 -16.97 30.39 -15.15
N GLU A 159 -16.54 30.31 -13.86
CA GLU A 159 -16.21 31.46 -13.02
C GLU A 159 -14.86 32.10 -13.38
N GLY A 160 -13.94 31.33 -13.97
CA GLY A 160 -12.59 31.76 -14.34
C GLY A 160 -11.74 32.20 -13.13
N SER A 161 -10.46 32.36 -13.31
CA SER A 161 -9.59 32.93 -12.28
C SER A 161 -9.83 34.44 -12.21
N GLY A 162 -10.68 34.90 -11.31
CA GLY A 162 -11.06 36.31 -11.13
C GLY A 162 -9.95 37.23 -10.57
N PHE A 163 -8.71 36.76 -10.47
CA PHE A 163 -7.58 37.59 -10.05
C PHE A 163 -7.01 38.35 -11.22
N SER A 164 -7.40 39.62 -11.33
CA SER A 164 -6.65 40.59 -12.16
C SER A 164 -5.38 40.99 -11.39
N GLY A 165 -4.23 40.57 -11.90
CA GLY A 165 -2.95 40.67 -11.24
C GLY A 165 -2.59 42.05 -10.71
N ILE A 166 -2.59 42.19 -9.39
CA ILE A 166 -1.81 43.24 -8.72
C ILE A 166 -0.37 42.69 -8.66
N GLY A 167 0.54 43.37 -9.34
CA GLY A 167 1.96 43.01 -9.27
C GLY A 167 2.47 43.16 -7.84
N ILE A 168 2.75 42.07 -7.17
CA ILE A 168 3.32 42.04 -5.82
C ILE A 168 4.83 41.85 -5.95
N LEU A 169 5.57 42.71 -5.25
CA LEU A 169 7.01 42.59 -5.07
C LEU A 169 7.28 42.75 -3.58
N ALA A 170 7.87 41.74 -2.96
CA ALA A 170 8.29 41.81 -1.57
C ALA A 170 9.66 41.15 -1.39
N GLU A 171 10.48 41.71 -0.49
CA GLU A 171 11.79 41.15 -0.15
C GLU A 171 11.66 39.73 0.39
N ALA A 172 10.72 39.52 1.33
CA ALA A 172 10.39 38.22 1.86
C ALA A 172 8.97 38.22 2.47
N ILE A 173 8.36 37.03 2.48
CA ILE A 173 7.21 36.72 3.33
C ILE A 173 7.66 35.64 4.32
N ARG A 174 7.44 35.87 5.59
CA ARG A 174 7.72 34.92 6.66
C ARG A 174 6.43 34.66 7.45
N ILE A 175 6.13 33.41 7.61
CA ILE A 175 4.97 32.92 8.33
C ILE A 175 5.50 32.01 9.44
N ASP A 176 5.24 32.37 10.69
CA ASP A 176 5.70 31.62 11.86
C ASP A 176 4.49 31.23 12.71
N ASP A 177 4.54 30.06 13.33
CA ASP A 177 3.56 29.57 14.30
C ASP A 177 2.09 29.57 13.81
N VAL A 178 1.84 28.85 12.69
CA VAL A 178 0.47 28.68 12.20
C VAL A 178 -0.09 27.35 12.68
N THR A 179 -1.25 27.39 13.30
CA THR A 179 -2.02 26.22 13.73
C THR A 179 -3.31 26.14 12.93
N VAL A 180 -3.52 25.05 12.21
CA VAL A 180 -4.76 24.77 11.47
C VAL A 180 -5.45 23.57 12.09
N LYS A 181 -6.68 23.76 12.54
CA LYS A 181 -7.55 22.69 13.07
C LYS A 181 -8.72 22.53 12.13
N ILE A 182 -8.91 21.31 11.64
CA ILE A 182 -10.05 20.93 10.81
C ILE A 182 -10.96 20.05 11.68
N ARG A 183 -12.21 20.44 11.79
CA ARG A 183 -13.21 19.74 12.59
C ARG A 183 -14.36 19.25 11.71
N SER A 184 -14.96 18.15 12.12
CA SER A 184 -16.24 17.72 11.58
C SER A 184 -17.35 18.70 11.98
N TRP A 185 -18.49 18.62 11.31
CA TRP A 185 -19.69 19.37 11.69
C TRP A 185 -20.18 19.04 13.13
N GLU A 186 -19.82 17.87 13.68
CA GLU A 186 -20.10 17.47 15.06
C GLU A 186 -19.10 18.07 16.07
N GLY A 187 -18.02 18.68 15.56
CA GLY A 187 -16.96 19.33 16.36
C GLY A 187 -15.76 18.43 16.66
N ASP A 188 -15.76 17.20 16.16
CA ASP A 188 -14.62 16.29 16.33
C ASP A 188 -13.42 16.76 15.49
N LEU A 189 -12.22 16.65 16.05
CA LEU A 189 -10.99 17.01 15.37
C LEU A 189 -10.67 15.96 14.30
N ILE A 190 -10.68 16.36 13.04
CA ILE A 190 -10.31 15.52 11.88
C ILE A 190 -8.80 15.62 11.64
N ASN A 191 -8.28 16.85 11.64
CA ASN A 191 -6.86 17.08 11.35
C ASN A 191 -6.32 18.29 12.11
N HIS A 192 -5.04 18.23 12.47
CA HIS A 192 -4.31 19.30 13.13
C HIS A 192 -2.96 19.47 12.46
N ILE A 193 -2.73 20.62 11.87
CA ILE A 193 -1.51 20.96 11.14
C ILE A 193 -0.85 22.14 11.83
N VAL A 194 0.44 22.06 12.07
CA VAL A 194 1.27 23.13 12.61
C VAL A 194 2.33 23.49 11.57
N VAL A 195 2.34 24.74 11.14
CA VAL A 195 3.43 25.32 10.34
C VAL A 195 4.35 26.04 11.30
N GLU A 196 5.49 25.46 11.59
CA GLU A 196 6.47 26.05 12.50
C GLU A 196 7.08 27.31 11.91
N THR A 197 7.48 27.21 10.64
CA THR A 197 7.99 28.31 9.86
C THR A 197 7.80 28.04 8.38
N LEU A 198 7.43 29.07 7.64
CA LEU A 198 7.41 29.08 6.19
C LEU A 198 7.97 30.43 5.71
N SER A 199 9.06 30.39 4.97
CA SER A 199 9.69 31.59 4.44
C SER A 199 9.78 31.54 2.92
N LEU A 200 9.40 32.63 2.30
CA LEU A 200 9.46 32.85 0.87
C LEU A 200 10.27 34.13 0.60
N ALA A 201 11.43 34.00 0.01
CA ALA A 201 12.31 35.12 -0.33
C ALA A 201 12.21 35.48 -1.82
N ASP A 202 12.51 36.72 -2.13
CA ASP A 202 12.45 37.29 -3.50
C ASP A 202 11.03 37.20 -4.10
N VAL A 203 10.03 37.48 -3.28
CA VAL A 203 8.61 37.32 -3.64
C VAL A 203 8.22 38.22 -4.81
N ASN A 204 7.73 37.62 -5.87
CA ASN A 204 7.32 38.33 -7.05
C ASN A 204 6.19 37.61 -7.81
N THR A 205 5.43 38.41 -8.57
CA THR A 205 4.42 37.92 -9.53
C THR A 205 4.89 38.13 -10.97
N ARG A 206 6.21 38.06 -11.22
CA ARG A 206 6.84 38.31 -12.53
C ARG A 206 7.33 37.05 -13.20
N ASP A 207 6.94 35.86 -12.67
CA ASP A 207 7.45 34.58 -13.15
C ASP A 207 8.96 34.39 -12.92
N GLU A 208 9.51 35.10 -11.90
CA GLU A 208 10.90 34.94 -11.47
C GLU A 208 11.02 33.93 -10.32
N PRO A 209 12.16 33.24 -10.18
CA PRO A 209 12.34 32.27 -9.10
C PRO A 209 12.27 32.94 -7.73
N MET A 210 11.51 32.32 -6.83
CA MET A 210 11.41 32.63 -5.40
C MET A 210 11.96 31.46 -4.61
N ARG A 211 12.63 31.72 -3.49
CA ARG A 211 13.14 30.64 -2.61
C ARG A 211 12.14 30.35 -1.53
N LEU A 212 11.74 29.06 -1.44
CA LEU A 212 10.86 28.54 -0.41
C LEU A 212 11.66 27.67 0.55
N ASP A 213 11.51 27.95 1.85
CA ASP A 213 11.99 27.10 2.94
C ASP A 213 10.88 27.00 3.99
N GLY A 214 10.65 25.81 4.57
CA GLY A 214 9.60 25.64 5.57
C GLY A 214 9.67 24.33 6.33
N ALA A 215 8.99 24.33 7.49
CA ALA A 215 8.78 23.15 8.32
C ALA A 215 7.30 23.10 8.74
N VAL A 216 6.69 21.93 8.54
CA VAL A 216 5.27 21.68 8.79
C VAL A 216 5.13 20.36 9.52
N THR A 217 4.36 20.32 10.58
CA THR A 217 4.00 19.11 11.32
C THR A 217 2.51 18.82 11.18
N VAL A 218 2.17 17.65 10.66
CA VAL A 218 0.79 17.15 10.56
C VAL A 218 0.57 16.18 11.72
N LEU A 219 -0.29 16.56 12.65
CA LEU A 219 -0.59 15.78 13.86
C LEU A 219 -1.82 14.85 13.67
N GLY A 220 -2.56 15.00 12.57
CA GLY A 220 -3.79 14.26 12.32
C GLY A 220 -4.84 14.52 13.40
N ASP A 221 -5.63 13.50 13.74
CA ASP A 221 -6.60 13.50 14.84
C ASP A 221 -5.96 13.18 16.21
N GLY A 222 -4.64 12.99 16.26
CA GLY A 222 -3.88 12.61 17.45
C GLY A 222 -3.79 11.09 17.69
N SER A 223 -4.38 10.25 16.84
CA SER A 223 -4.30 8.79 16.90
C SER A 223 -3.12 8.22 16.08
N THR A 224 -2.59 9.01 15.17
CA THR A 224 -1.52 8.64 14.23
C THR A 224 -0.15 9.18 14.67
N VAL A 225 0.92 8.67 14.07
CA VAL A 225 2.27 9.23 14.23
C VAL A 225 2.29 10.60 13.56
N PRO A 226 2.81 11.66 14.23
CA PRO A 226 2.99 12.95 13.58
C PRO A 226 3.89 12.86 12.35
N LEU A 227 3.53 13.58 11.29
CA LEU A 227 4.34 13.69 10.09
C LEU A 227 5.09 15.04 10.13
N GLU A 228 6.41 14.98 10.18
CA GLU A 228 7.26 16.17 10.09
C GLU A 228 7.72 16.35 8.65
N ILE A 229 7.37 17.49 8.04
CA ILE A 229 7.66 17.80 6.65
C ILE A 229 8.56 19.01 6.60
N THR A 230 9.76 18.86 6.05
CA THR A 230 10.64 19.99 5.73
C THR A 230 10.66 20.23 4.23
N LEU A 231 10.53 21.50 3.85
CA LEU A 231 10.49 21.93 2.45
C LEU A 231 11.67 22.85 2.17
N GLY A 232 12.26 22.75 0.98
CA GLY A 232 13.30 23.67 0.55
C GLY A 232 13.51 23.61 -0.95
N GLY A 233 13.50 24.77 -1.62
CA GLY A 233 13.69 24.81 -3.06
C GLY A 233 13.29 26.13 -3.72
N SER A 234 13.04 26.08 -5.01
CA SER A 234 12.62 27.21 -5.81
C SER A 234 11.21 27.04 -6.35
N ILE A 235 10.42 28.10 -6.27
CA ILE A 235 9.08 28.17 -6.85
C ILE A 235 8.95 29.41 -7.73
N ARG A 236 8.03 29.37 -8.68
CA ARG A 236 7.66 30.54 -9.52
C ARG A 236 6.14 30.64 -9.57
N LEU A 237 5.65 31.86 -9.56
CA LEU A 237 4.22 32.12 -9.66
C LEU A 237 3.98 32.93 -10.93
N THR A 238 3.10 32.45 -11.80
CA THR A 238 2.74 33.16 -13.04
C THR A 238 2.12 34.52 -12.74
N ALA A 239 2.28 35.48 -13.66
CA ALA A 239 1.82 36.84 -13.48
C ALA A 239 0.31 37.01 -13.28
N ASP A 240 -0.47 36.02 -13.75
CA ASP A 240 -1.92 35.95 -13.56
C ASP A 240 -2.30 35.20 -12.28
N LEU A 241 -1.33 34.79 -11.47
CA LEU A 241 -1.50 34.01 -10.22
C LEU A 241 -2.22 32.69 -10.39
N SER A 242 -2.28 32.17 -11.62
CA SER A 242 -3.05 30.95 -11.93
C SER A 242 -2.26 29.67 -11.72
N THR A 243 -0.92 29.75 -11.87
CA THR A 243 -0.06 28.56 -11.85
C THR A 243 1.18 28.79 -11.00
N LEU A 244 1.41 27.86 -10.07
CA LEU A 244 2.63 27.74 -9.28
C LEU A 244 3.51 26.67 -9.91
N GLN A 245 4.74 27.04 -10.27
CA GLN A 245 5.75 26.12 -10.77
C GLN A 245 6.73 25.76 -9.67
N LEU A 246 6.99 24.49 -9.50
CA LEU A 246 7.99 23.94 -8.60
C LEU A 246 9.25 23.59 -9.39
N ASP A 247 10.40 24.04 -8.94
CA ASP A 247 11.68 23.77 -9.55
C ASP A 247 12.61 23.09 -8.54
N GLN A 248 12.69 21.74 -8.63
CA GLN A 248 13.47 20.89 -7.73
C GLN A 248 13.20 21.15 -6.24
N LEU A 249 11.93 21.31 -5.88
CA LEU A 249 11.51 21.41 -4.48
C LEU A 249 11.80 20.10 -3.75
N LYS A 250 12.65 20.16 -2.74
CA LYS A 250 12.90 19.03 -1.84
C LYS A 250 11.88 19.04 -0.71
N ALA A 251 11.25 17.90 -0.50
CA ALA A 251 10.39 17.65 0.63
C ALA A 251 10.90 16.40 1.37
N THR A 252 11.30 16.58 2.63
CA THR A 252 11.63 15.44 3.50
C THR A 252 10.45 15.20 4.41
N VAL A 253 9.94 13.97 4.43
CA VAL A 253 8.80 13.55 5.26
C VAL A 253 9.31 12.52 6.26
N ASP A 254 9.24 12.85 7.53
CA ASP A 254 9.55 11.96 8.66
C ASP A 254 8.27 11.56 9.39
N GLY A 255 8.25 10.37 10.01
CA GLY A 255 7.07 9.86 10.71
C GLY A 255 6.11 9.02 9.86
N ALA A 256 6.20 9.06 8.54
CA ALA A 256 5.39 8.19 7.67
C ALA A 256 5.91 6.75 7.66
N LEU A 257 7.21 6.60 7.54
CA LEU A 257 7.92 5.34 7.57
C LEU A 257 8.92 5.33 8.73
N THR A 258 9.54 4.19 9.00
CA THR A 258 10.60 4.06 10.00
C THR A 258 11.84 4.91 9.70
N GLU A 259 12.03 5.26 8.43
CA GLU A 259 13.08 6.16 7.96
C GLU A 259 12.45 7.32 7.16
N PRO A 260 13.09 8.51 7.13
CA PRO A 260 12.59 9.64 6.38
C PRO A 260 12.51 9.38 4.87
N VAL A 261 11.43 9.86 4.25
CA VAL A 261 11.23 9.84 2.80
C VAL A 261 11.68 11.18 2.22
N ILE A 262 12.58 11.13 1.24
CA ILE A 262 13.07 12.33 0.56
C ILE A 262 12.50 12.39 -0.84
N ASN A 263 11.72 13.43 -1.11
CA ASN A 263 11.14 13.69 -2.41
C ASN A 263 11.79 14.92 -3.07
N THR A 264 12.02 14.85 -4.36
CA THR A 264 12.33 16.02 -5.18
C THR A 264 11.21 16.17 -6.21
N LEU A 265 10.56 17.32 -6.20
CA LEU A 265 9.38 17.61 -7.00
C LEU A 265 9.69 18.71 -8.00
N SER A 266 9.29 18.52 -9.25
CA SER A 266 9.32 19.57 -10.29
C SER A 266 8.06 19.49 -11.12
N GLY A 267 7.48 20.63 -11.45
CA GLY A 267 6.26 20.68 -12.26
C GLY A 267 5.34 21.83 -11.92
N ASP A 268 4.10 21.69 -12.31
CA ASP A 268 3.12 22.78 -12.27
C ASP A 268 1.93 22.42 -11.38
N PHE A 269 1.47 23.38 -10.58
CA PHE A 269 0.22 23.35 -9.87
C PHE A 269 -0.68 24.49 -10.37
N THR A 270 -1.77 24.17 -11.04
CA THR A 270 -2.81 25.11 -11.47
C THR A 270 -3.84 25.25 -10.38
N MET A 271 -4.22 26.49 -10.02
CA MET A 271 -5.10 26.76 -8.90
C MET A 271 -6.59 26.57 -9.25
N THR A 272 -6.98 26.92 -10.47
CA THR A 272 -8.41 26.91 -10.87
C THR A 272 -8.58 26.43 -12.31
N PRO A 273 -9.17 25.21 -12.53
CA PRO A 273 -9.43 24.18 -11.52
C PRO A 273 -8.13 23.60 -10.96
N ALA A 274 -8.16 23.22 -9.70
CA ALA A 274 -6.97 22.68 -9.05
C ALA A 274 -6.43 21.44 -9.77
N LYS A 275 -5.17 21.49 -10.17
CA LYS A 275 -4.48 20.40 -10.86
C LYS A 275 -2.98 20.50 -10.67
N ALA A 276 -2.36 19.39 -10.30
CA ALA A 276 -0.92 19.28 -10.23
C ALA A 276 -0.39 18.27 -11.25
N ASN A 277 0.76 18.60 -11.88
CA ASN A 277 1.52 17.66 -12.71
C ASN A 277 2.97 17.74 -12.24
N PHE A 278 3.42 16.73 -11.53
CA PHE A 278 4.76 16.70 -10.96
C PHE A 278 5.58 15.55 -11.53
N VAL A 279 6.82 15.84 -11.83
CA VAL A 279 7.88 14.83 -11.92
C VAL A 279 8.40 14.65 -10.51
N ILE A 280 8.45 13.38 -10.06
CA ILE A 280 8.88 13.00 -8.72
C ILE A 280 10.16 12.19 -8.79
N ASP A 281 11.07 12.45 -7.87
CA ASP A 281 12.23 11.63 -7.56
C ASP A 281 12.20 11.40 -6.05
N THR A 282 11.86 10.18 -5.66
CA THR A 282 11.58 9.81 -4.28
C THR A 282 12.60 8.78 -3.80
N LYS A 283 13.25 9.05 -2.69
CA LYS A 283 14.12 8.11 -1.99
C LYS A 283 13.37 7.48 -0.84
N LEU A 284 13.20 6.16 -0.93
CA LEU A 284 12.57 5.32 0.07
C LEU A 284 13.58 4.37 0.70
N PRO A 285 13.33 3.84 1.91
CA PRO A 285 14.17 2.81 2.51
C PRO A 285 14.41 1.60 1.60
N GLY A 286 13.39 1.22 0.83
CA GLY A 286 13.43 0.07 -0.09
C GLY A 286 14.03 0.36 -1.46
N GLY A 287 14.31 1.62 -1.83
CA GLY A 287 14.87 2.00 -3.14
C GLY A 287 14.37 3.34 -3.66
N ASP A 288 15.03 3.82 -4.71
CA ASP A 288 14.71 5.09 -5.34
C ASP A 288 13.61 4.89 -6.40
N VAL A 289 12.63 5.78 -6.41
CA VAL A 289 11.48 5.76 -7.31
C VAL A 289 11.41 7.06 -8.08
N ASN A 290 11.33 6.98 -9.40
CA ASN A 290 11.16 8.12 -10.30
C ASN A 290 9.83 8.01 -11.02
N GLY A 291 9.18 9.14 -11.28
CA GLY A 291 7.91 9.05 -11.99
C GLY A 291 7.19 10.36 -12.20
N GLN A 292 5.94 10.23 -12.57
CA GLN A 292 5.01 11.35 -12.77
C GLN A 292 3.80 11.17 -11.87
N LEU A 293 3.46 12.22 -11.14
CA LEU A 293 2.26 12.33 -10.33
C LEU A 293 1.35 13.38 -10.96
N VAL A 294 0.14 12.98 -11.31
CA VAL A 294 -0.94 13.91 -11.68
C VAL A 294 -2.00 13.84 -10.60
N TRP A 295 -2.25 14.96 -9.94
CA TRP A 295 -3.33 15.12 -9.00
C TRP A 295 -4.40 16.05 -9.57
N SER A 296 -5.64 15.62 -9.58
CA SER A 296 -6.78 16.35 -10.10
C SER A 296 -8.01 16.06 -9.23
N PRO A 297 -8.26 16.80 -8.14
CA PRO A 297 -9.28 16.47 -7.14
C PRO A 297 -10.70 16.41 -7.70
N LEU A 298 -10.94 17.11 -8.81
CA LEU A 298 -12.24 17.14 -9.51
C LEU A 298 -12.36 16.14 -10.67
N GLU A 299 -11.36 15.26 -10.84
CA GLU A 299 -11.39 14.16 -11.81
C GLU A 299 -11.50 12.80 -11.10
N SER A 300 -11.68 11.74 -11.87
CA SER A 300 -11.59 10.36 -11.38
C SER A 300 -10.91 9.50 -12.46
N PRO A 301 -9.77 8.89 -12.16
CA PRO A 301 -9.09 8.88 -10.86
C PRO A 301 -8.52 10.26 -10.50
N GLU A 302 -8.57 10.55 -9.20
CA GLU A 302 -8.03 11.79 -8.64
C GLU A 302 -6.51 11.85 -8.72
N ILE A 303 -5.88 10.72 -8.43
CA ILE A 303 -4.43 10.54 -8.46
C ILE A 303 -4.07 9.59 -9.60
N LYS A 304 -3.14 10.01 -10.44
CA LYS A 304 -2.49 9.15 -11.44
C LYS A 304 -1.00 9.13 -11.14
N LEU A 305 -0.45 7.94 -10.96
CA LEU A 305 0.94 7.74 -10.60
C LEU A 305 1.58 6.75 -11.57
N ASP A 306 2.50 7.27 -12.40
CA ASP A 306 3.32 6.44 -13.29
C ASP A 306 4.75 6.45 -12.74
N ILE A 307 5.24 5.31 -12.25
CA ILE A 307 6.52 5.20 -11.58
C ILE A 307 7.44 4.18 -12.22
N THR A 308 8.72 4.46 -12.17
CA THR A 308 9.79 3.57 -12.57
C THR A 308 10.85 3.48 -11.49
N THR A 309 11.42 2.30 -11.31
CA THR A 309 12.48 2.08 -10.34
C THR A 309 13.44 1.00 -10.83
N GLU A 310 14.72 1.13 -10.49
CA GLU A 310 15.71 0.07 -10.74
C GLU A 310 15.51 -1.08 -9.76
N ARG A 311 15.30 -0.75 -8.48
CA ARG A 311 15.03 -1.70 -7.41
C ARG A 311 14.07 -1.09 -6.40
N LEU A 312 13.04 -1.85 -6.04
CA LEU A 312 12.13 -1.52 -4.94
C LEU A 312 11.93 -2.74 -4.06
N ASP A 313 12.32 -2.63 -2.82
CA ASP A 313 12.22 -3.66 -1.81
C ASP A 313 11.10 -3.28 -0.84
N LEU A 314 9.90 -3.83 -1.06
CA LEU A 314 8.72 -3.52 -0.24
C LEU A 314 8.87 -4.05 1.19
N ASP A 315 9.72 -5.06 1.40
CA ASP A 315 9.95 -5.63 2.72
C ASP A 315 10.73 -4.67 3.65
N GLN A 316 11.37 -3.64 3.10
CA GLN A 316 12.05 -2.59 3.85
C GLN A 316 11.15 -1.37 4.12
N ILE A 317 9.97 -1.32 3.53
CA ILE A 317 9.02 -0.22 3.70
C ILE A 317 8.11 -0.52 4.89
N HIS A 318 8.52 -0.05 6.06
CA HIS A 318 7.75 -0.25 7.29
C HIS A 318 7.08 1.05 7.72
N PRO A 319 5.75 1.07 7.93
CA PRO A 319 5.08 2.21 8.53
C PRO A 319 5.65 2.53 9.90
N ALA A 320 5.78 3.81 10.23
CA ALA A 320 6.13 4.22 11.57
C ALA A 320 5.01 3.82 12.55
N THR A 321 5.37 3.17 13.65
CA THR A 321 4.41 2.79 14.69
C THR A 321 4.39 3.84 15.78
N PRO A 322 3.20 4.24 16.31
CA PRO A 322 3.13 5.15 17.44
C PRO A 322 3.94 4.59 18.61
N ALA A 323 4.88 5.38 19.14
CA ALA A 323 5.59 5.00 20.35
C ALA A 323 4.55 4.76 21.45
N ALA A 324 4.58 3.56 22.06
CA ALA A 324 3.69 3.24 23.17
C ALA A 324 3.76 4.38 24.19
N THR A 325 2.66 5.10 24.35
CA THR A 325 2.55 6.26 25.24
C THR A 325 3.00 5.81 26.61
N LYS A 326 4.16 6.30 27.09
CA LYS A 326 4.56 6.10 28.48
C LYS A 326 3.41 6.64 29.32
N PRO A 327 2.86 5.87 30.30
CA PRO A 327 1.81 6.37 31.15
C PRO A 327 2.29 7.68 31.78
N ILE A 328 1.56 8.75 31.54
CA ILE A 328 1.79 10.05 32.21
C ILE A 328 1.74 9.75 33.69
N PRO A 329 2.78 10.08 34.50
CA PRO A 329 2.73 9.92 35.94
C PRO A 329 1.54 10.75 36.46
N LYS A 330 0.49 10.10 36.98
CA LYS A 330 -0.57 10.78 37.67
C LYS A 330 0.06 11.58 38.78
N GLU A 331 -0.08 12.89 38.72
CA GLU A 331 0.27 13.84 39.75
C GLU A 331 -0.38 13.39 41.05
N THR A 332 0.44 13.19 42.06
CA THR A 332 0.09 12.63 43.36
C THR A 332 -0.71 13.66 44.12
N ALA A 333 -1.99 13.46 44.28
CA ALA A 333 -2.79 14.18 45.32
C ALA A 333 -2.47 13.57 46.69
N PRO A 334 -2.53 14.39 47.78
CA PRO A 334 -1.91 14.05 49.06
C PRO A 334 -2.71 13.06 49.92
N ILE A 335 -1.93 12.29 50.62
CA ILE A 335 -2.10 11.28 51.63
C ILE A 335 -3.37 11.43 52.53
N GLY A 336 -4.15 10.36 52.60
CA GLY A 336 -5.11 10.08 53.64
C GLY A 336 -5.06 8.59 54.02
N THR A 337 -4.47 8.34 55.18
CA THR A 337 -4.50 7.25 56.19
C THR A 337 -5.11 5.89 55.84
N GLU A 338 -4.24 4.87 55.97
CA GLU A 338 -4.37 3.46 56.40
C GLU A 338 -5.75 2.79 56.53
N THR A 339 -5.87 1.62 55.87
CA THR A 339 -6.27 0.38 56.60
C THR A 339 -5.83 -0.86 55.76
N THR A 340 -5.05 -1.69 56.42
CA THR A 340 -4.52 -3.00 55.99
C THR A 340 -5.63 -4.01 55.72
N ALA A 341 -5.62 -4.65 54.53
CA ALA A 341 -6.18 -5.97 54.31
C ALA A 341 -5.34 -6.71 53.27
N THR A 342 -4.63 -7.72 53.73
CA THR A 342 -3.83 -8.67 52.96
C THR A 342 -4.74 -9.61 52.22
N THR A 343 -4.69 -9.63 50.88
CA THR A 343 -5.25 -10.69 50.05
C THR A 343 -4.14 -11.18 49.11
N PRO A 344 -3.97 -12.51 48.91
CA PRO A 344 -2.81 -13.09 48.24
C PRO A 344 -2.83 -12.76 46.72
N ALA A 345 -1.67 -12.43 46.23
CA ALA A 345 -1.39 -12.19 44.82
C ALA A 345 -1.74 -13.41 43.96
N SER A 346 -2.76 -13.30 43.13
CA SER A 346 -2.99 -14.18 41.99
C SER A 346 -1.90 -13.90 40.96
N LYS A 347 -1.15 -14.94 40.56
CA LYS A 347 -0.25 -14.88 39.39
C LYS A 347 -1.03 -14.44 38.18
N PRO A 348 -0.49 -13.53 37.36
CA PRO A 348 -1.05 -13.30 36.05
C PRO A 348 -0.84 -14.57 35.21
N VAL A 349 -1.93 -15.18 34.80
CA VAL A 349 -1.94 -16.15 33.71
C VAL A 349 -1.66 -15.35 32.45
N GLY A 350 -0.39 -15.29 32.06
CA GLY A 350 0.04 -14.76 30.80
C GLY A 350 -0.31 -15.75 29.69
N GLY A 351 -1.25 -15.39 28.92
CA GLY A 351 -1.64 -15.98 27.65
C GLY A 351 -2.37 -14.85 26.90
N SER A 352 -1.64 -13.83 26.44
CA SER A 352 -2.12 -13.07 25.30
C SER A 352 -2.10 -14.04 24.13
N ALA A 353 -3.26 -14.58 23.76
CA ALA A 353 -3.44 -15.13 22.44
C ALA A 353 -2.96 -14.02 21.47
N ASN A 354 -2.01 -14.36 20.62
CA ASN A 354 -1.54 -13.48 19.55
C ASN A 354 -2.74 -13.32 18.61
N VAL A 355 -3.58 -12.32 18.83
CA VAL A 355 -4.65 -11.96 17.90
C VAL A 355 -3.94 -11.41 16.66
N PRO A 356 -4.13 -12.03 15.48
CA PRO A 356 -3.51 -11.53 14.26
C PRO A 356 -3.86 -10.06 14.04
N ALA A 357 -2.88 -9.27 13.59
CA ALA A 357 -3.11 -7.86 13.31
C ALA A 357 -4.11 -7.72 12.15
N PRO A 358 -5.11 -6.82 12.26
CA PRO A 358 -6.05 -6.58 11.18
C PRO A 358 -5.34 -6.00 9.95
N LEU A 359 -5.88 -6.27 8.76
CA LEU A 359 -5.37 -5.73 7.50
C LEU A 359 -5.56 -4.20 7.46
N PRO A 360 -4.54 -3.42 7.08
CA PRO A 360 -4.61 -1.95 7.07
C PRO A 360 -5.32 -1.42 5.81
N VAL A 361 -6.56 -1.82 5.57
CA VAL A 361 -7.32 -1.54 4.33
C VAL A 361 -8.17 -0.27 4.39
N GLY A 362 -8.21 0.41 5.54
CA GLY A 362 -8.98 1.64 5.71
C GLY A 362 -8.75 2.68 4.60
N PRO A 363 -7.49 3.03 4.29
CA PRO A 363 -7.19 4.03 3.25
C PRO A 363 -7.71 3.69 1.86
N LEU A 364 -7.91 2.41 1.52
CA LEU A 364 -8.43 2.00 0.20
C LEU A 364 -9.86 2.47 -0.05
N ARG A 365 -10.62 2.79 1.00
CA ARG A 365 -12.02 3.19 0.91
C ARG A 365 -12.22 4.59 0.33
N ASP A 366 -11.27 5.48 0.58
CA ASP A 366 -11.34 6.89 0.18
C ASP A 366 -10.36 7.23 -0.94
N LEU A 367 -9.50 6.29 -1.32
CA LEU A 367 -8.51 6.48 -2.37
C LEU A 367 -9.13 6.33 -3.76
N ASP A 368 -8.90 7.31 -4.65
CA ASP A 368 -9.22 7.26 -6.09
C ASP A 368 -7.91 7.40 -6.87
N LEU A 369 -7.25 6.27 -7.14
CA LEU A 369 -5.88 6.18 -7.64
C LEU A 369 -5.80 5.28 -8.87
N ALA A 370 -5.07 5.73 -9.90
CA ALA A 370 -4.53 4.86 -10.94
C ALA A 370 -3.00 4.81 -10.82
N LEU A 371 -2.45 3.63 -10.63
CA LEU A 371 -1.03 3.38 -10.52
C LEU A 371 -0.55 2.51 -11.70
N ARG A 372 0.54 2.94 -12.33
CA ARG A 372 1.38 2.11 -13.18
C ARG A 372 2.79 2.10 -12.64
N MET A 373 3.37 0.93 -12.52
CA MET A 373 4.72 0.75 -12.02
C MET A 373 5.51 -0.17 -12.93
N ALA A 374 6.75 0.21 -13.21
CA ALA A 374 7.75 -0.66 -13.81
C ALA A 374 9.00 -0.69 -12.92
N ALA A 375 9.41 -1.89 -12.52
CA ALA A 375 10.60 -2.10 -11.69
C ALA A 375 11.50 -3.15 -12.33
N ASN A 376 12.82 -2.88 -12.42
CA ASN A 376 13.75 -3.92 -12.85
C ASN A 376 13.83 -5.05 -11.83
N HIS A 377 13.78 -4.68 -10.53
CA HIS A 377 13.75 -5.62 -9.41
C HIS A 377 12.72 -5.18 -8.38
N LEU A 378 11.60 -5.89 -8.28
CA LEU A 378 10.59 -5.71 -7.23
C LEU A 378 10.72 -6.84 -6.22
N ILE A 379 10.93 -6.52 -4.95
CA ILE A 379 11.04 -7.52 -3.88
C ILE A 379 9.79 -7.42 -3.00
N VAL A 380 9.13 -8.56 -2.80
CA VAL A 380 7.92 -8.73 -2.00
C VAL A 380 8.03 -10.04 -1.23
N SER A 381 7.91 -10.01 0.09
CA SER A 381 8.01 -11.20 0.96
C SER A 381 9.27 -12.03 0.71
N GLY A 382 10.42 -11.36 0.54
CA GLY A 382 11.70 -11.97 0.21
C GLY A 382 11.85 -12.48 -1.22
N GLN A 383 10.80 -12.39 -2.05
CA GLN A 383 10.81 -12.86 -3.43
C GLN A 383 11.15 -11.72 -4.40
N SER A 384 12.06 -11.98 -5.35
CA SER A 384 12.44 -10.99 -6.35
C SER A 384 11.72 -11.24 -7.67
N ILE A 385 10.87 -10.31 -8.09
CA ILE A 385 10.21 -10.26 -9.38
C ILE A 385 11.06 -9.36 -10.28
N ASN A 386 11.73 -9.93 -11.28
CA ASN A 386 12.52 -9.17 -12.24
C ASN A 386 11.64 -8.63 -13.36
N THR A 387 11.97 -7.45 -13.88
CA THR A 387 11.20 -6.76 -14.92
C THR A 387 9.71 -6.65 -14.59
N ALA A 388 9.42 -6.35 -13.32
CA ALA A 388 8.06 -6.26 -12.79
C ALA A 388 7.29 -5.11 -13.44
N GLN A 389 6.05 -5.37 -13.79
CA GLN A 389 5.07 -4.39 -14.27
C GLN A 389 3.78 -4.58 -13.50
N VAL A 390 3.26 -3.49 -12.94
CA VAL A 390 2.02 -3.47 -12.17
C VAL A 390 1.11 -2.39 -12.73
N SER A 391 -0.16 -2.73 -12.94
CA SER A 391 -1.23 -1.76 -13.22
C SER A 391 -2.33 -1.95 -12.19
N MET A 392 -2.68 -0.88 -11.48
CA MET A 392 -3.65 -0.92 -10.41
C MET A 392 -4.60 0.28 -10.49
N MET A 393 -5.87 0.03 -10.25
CA MET A 393 -6.89 1.05 -10.06
C MET A 393 -7.53 0.86 -8.68
N VAL A 394 -7.50 1.90 -7.84
CA VAL A 394 -8.23 1.91 -6.58
C VAL A 394 -9.37 2.89 -6.70
N ARG A 395 -10.59 2.44 -6.43
CA ARG A 395 -11.79 3.27 -6.50
C ARG A 395 -12.94 2.68 -5.69
N ASP A 396 -13.67 3.54 -5.01
CA ASP A 396 -14.89 3.16 -4.29
C ASP A 396 -14.67 1.96 -3.34
N GLY A 397 -13.50 1.85 -2.70
CA GLY A 397 -13.14 0.76 -1.79
C GLY A 397 -12.72 -0.55 -2.46
N ILE A 398 -12.55 -0.56 -3.78
CA ILE A 398 -12.01 -1.69 -4.54
C ILE A 398 -10.64 -1.34 -5.10
N ALA A 399 -9.66 -2.20 -4.87
CA ALA A 399 -8.38 -2.17 -5.57
C ALA A 399 -8.37 -3.27 -6.64
N ASP A 400 -8.39 -2.87 -7.90
CA ASP A 400 -8.28 -3.75 -9.07
C ASP A 400 -6.87 -3.68 -9.61
N ILE A 401 -6.08 -4.73 -9.36
CA ILE A 401 -4.74 -4.90 -9.91
C ILE A 401 -4.90 -5.68 -11.20
N GLU A 402 -5.04 -4.95 -12.30
CA GLU A 402 -5.28 -5.48 -13.64
C GLU A 402 -4.25 -6.52 -14.05
N TYR A 403 -2.99 -6.29 -13.66
CA TYR A 403 -1.91 -7.27 -13.81
C TYR A 403 -0.74 -6.97 -12.87
N VAL A 404 -0.09 -8.05 -12.43
CA VAL A 404 1.29 -8.10 -11.96
C VAL A 404 2.03 -9.06 -12.89
N ARG A 405 2.96 -8.55 -13.67
CA ARG A 405 3.77 -9.31 -14.63
C ARG A 405 5.24 -9.17 -14.32
N GLY A 406 6.00 -10.21 -14.62
CA GLY A 406 7.45 -10.19 -14.46
C GLY A 406 8.05 -11.57 -14.52
N VAL A 407 9.31 -11.68 -14.11
CA VAL A 407 10.03 -12.94 -14.03
C VAL A 407 10.30 -13.28 -12.58
N LEU A 408 9.70 -14.36 -12.10
CA LEU A 408 9.87 -14.90 -10.75
C LEU A 408 10.49 -16.31 -10.86
N HIS A 409 11.62 -16.54 -10.18
CA HIS A 409 12.34 -17.81 -10.21
C HIS A 409 12.55 -18.34 -11.65
N GLU A 410 12.97 -17.47 -12.57
CA GLU A 410 13.13 -17.72 -14.00
C GLU A 410 11.82 -17.99 -14.77
N GLY A 411 10.69 -18.11 -14.09
CA GLY A 411 9.36 -18.29 -14.69
C GLY A 411 8.66 -16.96 -14.98
N GLN A 412 7.76 -16.97 -15.95
CA GLN A 412 6.94 -15.83 -16.32
C GLN A 412 5.71 -15.75 -15.44
N LEU A 413 5.63 -14.71 -14.60
CA LEU A 413 4.47 -14.40 -13.77
C LEU A 413 3.48 -13.54 -14.56
N ASP A 414 2.20 -13.90 -14.53
CA ASP A 414 1.07 -13.05 -14.93
C ASP A 414 -0.10 -13.33 -13.99
N THR A 415 -0.49 -12.35 -13.18
CA THR A 415 -1.58 -12.49 -12.22
C THR A 415 -2.40 -11.21 -12.15
N ARG A 416 -3.71 -11.38 -11.88
CA ARG A 416 -4.67 -10.34 -11.59
C ARG A 416 -5.15 -10.51 -10.16
N ILE A 417 -5.41 -9.39 -9.47
CA ILE A 417 -5.89 -9.41 -8.10
C ILE A 417 -7.00 -8.36 -7.97
N THR A 418 -8.13 -8.73 -7.42
CA THR A 418 -9.19 -7.81 -7.02
C THR A 418 -9.33 -7.85 -5.50
N LEU A 419 -9.23 -6.70 -4.83
CA LEU A 419 -9.42 -6.56 -3.39
C LEU A 419 -10.63 -5.68 -3.12
N ASN A 420 -11.64 -6.20 -2.45
CA ASN A 420 -12.82 -5.47 -2.01
C ASN A 420 -12.67 -5.13 -0.50
N ALA A 421 -12.26 -3.90 -0.21
CA ALA A 421 -12.03 -3.39 1.14
C ALA A 421 -13.22 -2.58 1.69
N ARG A 422 -14.38 -2.65 1.07
CA ARG A 422 -15.60 -1.91 1.46
C ARG A 422 -16.09 -2.29 2.84
N ARG A 423 -15.83 -3.53 3.26
CA ARG A 423 -16.20 -4.10 4.56
C ARG A 423 -14.96 -4.27 5.45
N PRO A 424 -15.12 -4.48 6.77
CA PRO A 424 -14.01 -4.85 7.64
C PRO A 424 -13.35 -6.18 7.26
N ILE A 425 -14.16 -7.11 6.73
CA ILE A 425 -13.71 -8.36 6.12
C ILE A 425 -13.41 -8.03 4.65
N VAL A 426 -12.18 -8.22 4.24
CA VAL A 426 -11.72 -8.03 2.86
C VAL A 426 -12.06 -9.27 2.06
N GLU A 427 -12.61 -9.09 0.88
CA GLU A 427 -12.76 -10.14 -0.13
C GLU A 427 -11.63 -9.99 -1.15
N ALA A 428 -10.98 -11.06 -1.52
CA ALA A 428 -9.88 -11.06 -2.49
C ALA A 428 -10.06 -12.16 -3.52
N ASP A 429 -9.99 -11.78 -4.80
CA ASP A 429 -9.97 -12.70 -5.94
C ASP A 429 -8.59 -12.63 -6.60
N VAL A 430 -7.93 -13.77 -6.79
CA VAL A 430 -6.58 -13.88 -7.33
C VAL A 430 -6.52 -14.92 -8.44
N GLU A 431 -6.46 -14.46 -9.69
CA GLU A 431 -6.35 -15.31 -10.86
C GLU A 431 -4.98 -15.16 -11.52
N GLY A 432 -4.34 -16.24 -11.94
CA GLY A 432 -3.08 -16.10 -12.63
C GLY A 432 -2.29 -17.38 -12.84
N GLY A 433 -1.01 -17.20 -13.12
CA GLY A 433 -0.12 -18.32 -13.33
C GLY A 433 1.35 -17.92 -13.39
N LEU A 434 2.20 -18.95 -13.30
CA LEU A 434 3.64 -18.85 -13.36
C LEU A 434 4.17 -19.93 -14.31
N LYS A 435 4.67 -19.52 -15.47
CA LYS A 435 5.08 -20.47 -16.54
C LYS A 435 6.58 -20.69 -16.55
N GLY A 436 6.97 -21.98 -16.55
CA GLY A 436 8.37 -22.39 -16.67
C GLY A 436 9.24 -22.02 -15.48
N VAL A 437 8.66 -22.00 -14.26
CA VAL A 437 9.38 -21.67 -13.04
C VAL A 437 10.43 -22.73 -12.71
N ASN A 438 11.60 -22.28 -12.28
CA ASN A 438 12.67 -23.15 -11.79
C ASN A 438 12.30 -23.68 -10.40
N MET A 439 12.08 -25.00 -10.32
CA MET A 439 11.62 -25.69 -9.11
C MET A 439 12.60 -25.57 -7.93
N ASP A 440 13.90 -25.61 -8.22
CA ASP A 440 14.95 -25.50 -7.19
C ASP A 440 14.91 -24.12 -6.53
N LEU A 441 14.81 -23.06 -7.32
CA LEU A 441 14.69 -21.68 -6.80
C LEU A 441 13.39 -21.47 -6.04
N LEU A 442 12.27 -22.02 -6.54
CA LEU A 442 10.97 -21.92 -5.87
C LEU A 442 11.00 -22.62 -4.50
N LEU A 443 11.49 -23.85 -4.45
CA LEU A 443 11.57 -24.63 -3.22
C LEU A 443 12.61 -24.08 -2.24
N ALA A 444 13.73 -23.56 -2.74
CA ALA A 444 14.73 -22.89 -1.91
C ALA A 444 14.12 -21.65 -1.22
N SER A 445 13.29 -20.87 -1.91
CA SER A 445 12.59 -19.72 -1.31
C SER A 445 11.56 -20.13 -0.26
N ALA A 446 11.01 -21.33 -0.35
CA ALA A 446 10.13 -21.94 0.63
C ALA A 446 10.88 -22.70 1.75
N GLY A 447 12.21 -22.55 1.86
CA GLY A 447 13.03 -23.19 2.90
C GLY A 447 13.43 -24.63 2.61
N ASN A 448 13.16 -25.16 1.40
CA ASN A 448 13.47 -26.53 0.99
C ASN A 448 14.47 -26.61 -0.19
N PRO A 449 15.69 -26.11 -0.02
CA PRO A 449 16.68 -26.13 -1.10
C PRO A 449 17.03 -27.57 -1.48
N ASP A 450 17.43 -27.76 -2.73
CA ASP A 450 17.85 -29.06 -3.30
C ASP A 450 16.77 -30.17 -3.21
N ALA A 451 15.50 -29.85 -2.94
CA ALA A 451 14.45 -30.85 -2.84
C ALA A 451 14.02 -31.40 -4.20
N ALA A 452 13.93 -30.53 -5.21
CA ALA A 452 13.66 -30.92 -6.59
C ALA A 452 14.28 -29.93 -7.57
N THR A 453 14.53 -30.40 -8.79
CA THR A 453 15.02 -29.60 -9.92
C THR A 453 14.14 -29.81 -11.13
N GLY A 454 14.21 -28.88 -12.09
CA GLY A 454 13.41 -28.90 -13.31
C GLY A 454 12.51 -27.67 -13.42
N ARG A 455 11.55 -27.70 -14.34
CA ARG A 455 10.64 -26.58 -14.58
C ARG A 455 9.18 -27.02 -14.45
N ILE A 456 8.37 -26.17 -13.81
CA ILE A 456 6.93 -26.40 -13.68
C ILE A 456 6.15 -25.18 -14.18
N GLU A 457 4.89 -25.42 -14.50
CA GLU A 457 3.89 -24.40 -14.74
C GLU A 457 2.87 -24.46 -13.61
N LEU A 458 2.50 -23.32 -13.06
CA LEU A 458 1.47 -23.16 -12.03
C LEU A 458 0.35 -22.29 -12.58
N ALA A 459 -0.89 -22.65 -12.28
CA ALA A 459 -2.05 -21.80 -12.52
C ALA A 459 -2.97 -21.86 -11.30
N TRP A 460 -3.59 -20.74 -10.98
CA TRP A 460 -4.49 -20.57 -9.84
C TRP A 460 -5.67 -19.69 -10.19
N ASP A 461 -6.81 -20.01 -9.58
CA ASP A 461 -8.02 -19.19 -9.53
C ASP A 461 -8.59 -19.33 -8.11
N ILE A 462 -8.35 -18.32 -7.30
CA ILE A 462 -8.50 -18.39 -5.84
C ILE A 462 -9.32 -17.20 -5.38
N ASP A 463 -10.32 -17.47 -4.55
CA ASP A 463 -11.03 -16.47 -3.78
C ASP A 463 -10.87 -16.69 -2.27
N THR A 464 -10.92 -15.60 -1.51
CA THR A 464 -10.80 -15.66 -0.05
C THR A 464 -11.41 -14.44 0.60
N GLU A 465 -11.75 -14.57 1.89
CA GLU A 465 -12.22 -13.45 2.70
C GLU A 465 -11.61 -13.45 4.10
N GLY A 466 -11.29 -12.28 4.65
CA GLY A 466 -10.70 -12.22 5.98
C GLY A 466 -10.45 -10.82 6.50
N ALA A 467 -10.37 -10.69 7.83
CA ALA A 467 -9.97 -9.47 8.50
C ALA A 467 -8.47 -9.42 8.79
N SER A 468 -7.78 -10.56 8.75
CA SER A 468 -6.34 -10.71 8.96
C SER A 468 -5.73 -11.62 7.89
N SER A 469 -4.41 -11.65 7.78
CA SER A 469 -3.70 -12.57 6.88
C SER A 469 -3.97 -14.05 7.21
N THR A 470 -4.16 -14.38 8.48
CA THR A 470 -4.51 -15.74 8.90
C THR A 470 -5.91 -16.11 8.43
N ASP A 471 -6.88 -15.20 8.56
CA ASP A 471 -8.24 -15.45 8.10
C ASP A 471 -8.28 -15.69 6.58
N LEU A 472 -7.52 -14.91 5.79
CA LEU A 472 -7.41 -15.10 4.34
C LEU A 472 -6.88 -16.49 3.96
N ILE A 473 -5.96 -17.04 4.74
CA ILE A 473 -5.42 -18.39 4.49
C ILE A 473 -6.46 -19.46 4.84
N THR A 474 -7.19 -19.28 5.94
CA THR A 474 -8.17 -20.27 6.44
C THR A 474 -9.51 -20.24 5.72
N ALA A 475 -9.81 -19.17 4.98
CA ALA A 475 -11.01 -19.02 4.16
C ALA A 475 -10.71 -19.09 2.65
N LEU A 476 -9.56 -19.67 2.28
CA LEU A 476 -9.14 -19.78 0.88
C LEU A 476 -9.95 -20.85 0.15
N ASN A 477 -10.53 -20.49 -0.99
CA ASN A 477 -11.28 -21.35 -1.88
C ASN A 477 -10.71 -21.29 -3.30
N GLY A 478 -11.01 -22.30 -4.14
CA GLY A 478 -10.69 -22.32 -5.56
C GLY A 478 -9.60 -23.32 -5.95
N ASP A 479 -9.07 -23.16 -7.14
CA ASP A 479 -8.27 -24.15 -7.84
C ASP A 479 -6.79 -23.77 -7.93
N LEU A 480 -5.91 -24.75 -7.71
CA LEU A 480 -4.48 -24.67 -8.03
C LEU A 480 -4.08 -25.87 -8.86
N SER A 481 -3.43 -25.62 -9.98
CA SER A 481 -2.84 -26.67 -10.81
C SER A 481 -1.34 -26.49 -10.99
N ALA A 482 -0.63 -27.63 -11.10
CA ALA A 482 0.79 -27.68 -11.40
C ALA A 482 1.07 -28.74 -12.47
N GLU A 483 1.79 -28.36 -13.50
CA GLU A 483 2.26 -29.26 -14.56
C GLU A 483 3.77 -29.17 -14.69
N GLY A 484 4.44 -30.32 -14.90
CA GLY A 484 5.89 -30.33 -15.04
C GLY A 484 6.39 -31.49 -15.89
N GLN A 485 7.53 -31.26 -16.52
CA GLN A 485 8.21 -32.26 -17.31
C GLN A 485 9.71 -32.29 -16.99
N ASP A 486 10.33 -33.47 -17.09
CA ASP A 486 11.76 -33.66 -16.85
C ASP A 486 12.24 -33.16 -15.48
N LEU A 487 11.43 -33.41 -14.43
CA LEU A 487 11.74 -33.03 -13.05
C LEU A 487 12.63 -34.11 -12.41
N VAL A 488 13.36 -33.71 -11.36
CA VAL A 488 14.09 -34.66 -10.49
C VAL A 488 13.82 -34.30 -9.04
N PHE A 489 13.17 -35.23 -8.32
CA PHE A 489 13.06 -35.15 -6.86
C PHE A 489 14.29 -35.76 -6.20
N ASN A 490 15.07 -34.95 -5.49
CA ASN A 490 16.40 -35.35 -5.00
C ASN A 490 16.36 -36.09 -3.65
N LYS A 491 15.31 -35.88 -2.86
CA LYS A 491 15.19 -36.46 -1.49
C LYS A 491 14.22 -37.64 -1.41
N ILE A 492 13.59 -38.00 -2.52
CA ILE A 492 12.59 -39.07 -2.59
C ILE A 492 13.04 -40.08 -3.64
N GLY A 493 13.35 -41.29 -3.22
CA GLY A 493 13.73 -42.42 -4.11
C GLY A 493 12.55 -43.37 -4.33
N VAL A 494 11.61 -43.06 -5.26
CA VAL A 494 10.44 -43.90 -5.54
C VAL A 494 10.86 -45.31 -5.95
N GLN A 495 11.85 -45.43 -6.89
CA GLN A 495 12.34 -46.74 -7.29
C GLN A 495 12.95 -47.50 -6.11
N ASN A 496 13.62 -46.83 -5.18
CA ASN A 496 14.17 -47.47 -3.98
C ASN A 496 13.08 -48.03 -3.11
N LEU A 497 11.99 -47.27 -2.87
CA LEU A 497 10.84 -47.71 -2.12
C LEU A 497 10.19 -48.96 -2.77
N VAL A 498 9.95 -48.90 -4.08
CA VAL A 498 9.32 -50.00 -4.84
C VAL A 498 10.21 -51.25 -4.84
N CYS A 499 11.50 -51.10 -5.21
CA CYS A 499 12.44 -52.26 -5.22
C CYS A 499 12.62 -52.87 -3.82
N THR A 500 12.63 -52.07 -2.76
CA THR A 500 12.68 -52.59 -1.37
C THR A 500 11.42 -53.39 -1.02
N ALA A 501 10.25 -52.88 -1.46
CA ALA A 501 9.00 -53.59 -1.28
C ALA A 501 8.94 -54.91 -2.03
N ILE A 502 9.36 -54.92 -3.30
CA ILE A 502 9.49 -56.15 -4.13
C ILE A 502 10.40 -57.17 -3.44
N ALA A 503 11.59 -56.76 -2.98
CA ALA A 503 12.51 -57.58 -2.25
C ALA A 503 11.86 -58.20 -0.97
N THR A 504 11.10 -57.38 -0.26
CA THR A 504 10.39 -57.81 0.96
C THR A 504 9.31 -58.86 0.69
N VAL A 505 8.49 -58.64 -0.33
CA VAL A 505 7.45 -59.58 -0.78
C VAL A 505 8.09 -60.91 -1.28
N ASN A 506 9.19 -60.84 -1.99
CA ASN A 506 9.92 -62.00 -2.49
C ASN A 506 10.77 -62.68 -1.37
N LYS A 507 10.84 -62.12 -0.18
CA LYS A 507 11.72 -62.56 0.93
C LYS A 507 13.19 -62.68 0.50
N THR A 508 13.64 -61.76 -0.36
CA THR A 508 15.03 -61.61 -0.83
C THR A 508 15.75 -60.53 -0.01
N PRO A 509 17.10 -60.58 0.07
CA PRO A 509 17.84 -59.52 0.74
C PRO A 509 17.56 -58.14 0.12
N PRO A 510 17.59 -57.04 0.95
CA PRO A 510 17.42 -55.67 0.42
C PRO A 510 18.45 -55.34 -0.65
N ILE A 511 18.00 -54.71 -1.75
CA ILE A 511 18.84 -54.28 -2.87
C ILE A 511 19.66 -53.06 -2.42
N LYS A 512 20.96 -53.10 -2.61
CA LYS A 512 21.89 -52.00 -2.27
C LYS A 512 22.21 -51.15 -3.47
N GLY A 513 22.44 -49.81 -3.22
CA GLY A 513 22.89 -48.87 -4.25
C GLY A 513 21.77 -48.38 -5.17
N LEU A 514 20.53 -48.45 -4.72
CA LEU A 514 19.39 -47.84 -5.41
C LEU A 514 19.47 -46.31 -5.36
N PRO A 515 19.02 -45.61 -6.42
CA PRO A 515 19.01 -44.13 -6.42
C PRO A 515 18.16 -43.56 -5.30
N THR A 516 18.64 -42.50 -4.72
CA THR A 516 17.89 -41.70 -3.71
C THR A 516 17.08 -40.59 -4.33
N ASN A 517 17.29 -40.30 -5.62
CA ASN A 517 16.55 -39.36 -6.41
C ASN A 517 15.57 -40.06 -7.35
N THR A 518 14.54 -39.32 -7.76
CA THR A 518 13.51 -39.80 -8.66
C THR A 518 13.37 -38.87 -9.85
N PRO A 519 13.79 -39.28 -11.06
CA PRO A 519 13.48 -38.56 -12.28
C PRO A 519 11.99 -38.69 -12.58
N ILE A 520 11.30 -37.58 -12.83
CA ILE A 520 9.88 -37.50 -13.15
C ILE A 520 9.77 -37.02 -14.60
N SER A 521 9.22 -37.86 -15.48
CA SER A 521 9.02 -37.51 -16.88
C SER A 521 7.82 -36.59 -17.09
N GLU A 522 6.79 -36.74 -16.28
CA GLU A 522 5.55 -35.97 -16.33
C GLU A 522 4.97 -35.85 -14.91
N LEU A 523 4.57 -34.64 -14.53
CA LEU A 523 3.84 -34.34 -13.31
C LEU A 523 2.57 -33.57 -13.68
N SER A 524 1.43 -34.00 -13.14
CA SER A 524 0.18 -33.24 -13.16
C SER A 524 -0.43 -33.29 -11.76
N LEU A 525 -0.70 -32.10 -11.20
CA LEU A 525 -1.34 -31.92 -9.89
C LEU A 525 -2.50 -30.95 -10.07
N ALA A 526 -3.65 -31.29 -9.50
CA ALA A 526 -4.78 -30.39 -9.32
C ALA A 526 -5.25 -30.46 -7.88
N LEU A 527 -5.43 -29.29 -7.27
CA LEU A 527 -5.90 -29.08 -5.91
C LEU A 527 -7.16 -28.21 -5.98
N ASP A 528 -8.18 -28.60 -5.25
CA ASP A 528 -9.38 -27.80 -4.97
C ASP A 528 -9.37 -27.42 -3.50
N PHE A 529 -9.52 -26.14 -3.20
CA PHE A 529 -9.52 -25.58 -1.86
C PHE A 529 -10.93 -25.22 -1.43
N ASP A 530 -11.31 -25.63 -0.22
CA ASP A 530 -12.55 -25.29 0.46
C ASP A 530 -12.23 -24.91 1.91
N ASP A 531 -12.46 -23.63 2.29
CA ASP A 531 -12.15 -23.08 3.61
C ASP A 531 -10.71 -23.43 4.10
N GLY A 532 -9.70 -23.22 3.24
CA GLY A 532 -8.28 -23.45 3.55
C GLY A 532 -7.85 -24.92 3.64
N ALA A 533 -8.77 -25.85 3.39
CA ALA A 533 -8.47 -27.25 3.21
C ALA A 533 -8.37 -27.59 1.72
N GLY A 534 -7.25 -28.11 1.27
CA GLY A 534 -7.04 -28.48 -0.13
C GLY A 534 -7.20 -29.96 -0.34
N ASP A 535 -8.10 -30.35 -1.24
CA ASP A 535 -8.26 -31.72 -1.72
C ASP A 535 -7.44 -31.94 -2.99
N ILE A 536 -6.61 -32.97 -3.01
CA ILE A 536 -5.86 -33.37 -4.21
C ILE A 536 -6.78 -34.16 -5.13
N GLU A 537 -7.39 -33.48 -6.09
CA GLU A 537 -8.27 -34.10 -7.10
C GLU A 537 -7.49 -34.98 -8.08
N THR A 538 -6.34 -34.47 -8.50
CA THR A 538 -5.46 -35.17 -9.42
C THR A 538 -4.02 -35.04 -8.95
N LEU A 539 -3.37 -36.19 -8.76
CA LEU A 539 -1.93 -36.28 -8.64
C LEU A 539 -1.47 -37.42 -9.54
N ARG A 540 -0.74 -37.11 -10.60
CA ARG A 540 -0.15 -38.10 -11.50
C ARG A 540 1.29 -37.75 -11.74
N PHE A 541 2.14 -38.74 -11.67
CA PHE A 541 3.52 -38.60 -12.10
C PHE A 541 4.07 -39.92 -12.62
N ALA A 542 5.00 -39.86 -13.54
CA ALA A 542 5.65 -41.00 -14.09
C ALA A 542 7.17 -40.92 -13.90
N THR A 543 7.73 -42.03 -13.47
CA THR A 543 9.19 -42.28 -13.39
C THR A 543 9.54 -43.56 -14.07
N PRO A 544 10.81 -43.78 -14.53
CA PRO A 544 11.17 -45.03 -15.19
C PRO A 544 10.75 -46.28 -14.39
N GLY A 545 9.88 -47.07 -14.98
CA GLY A 545 9.36 -48.31 -14.39
C GLY A 545 8.19 -48.12 -13.43
N VAL A 546 7.75 -46.93 -13.08
CA VAL A 546 6.63 -46.69 -12.13
C VAL A 546 5.77 -45.55 -12.64
N ALA A 547 4.48 -45.78 -12.82
CA ALA A 547 3.47 -44.75 -13.00
C ALA A 547 2.67 -44.61 -11.71
N MET A 548 2.54 -43.40 -11.19
CA MET A 548 1.87 -43.08 -9.94
C MET A 548 0.65 -42.21 -10.18
N LYS A 549 -0.43 -42.50 -9.49
CA LYS A 549 -1.59 -41.63 -9.32
C LYS A 549 -1.88 -41.50 -7.84
N GLY A 550 -2.49 -40.43 -7.42
CA GLY A 550 -2.74 -40.20 -6.01
C GLY A 550 -3.92 -39.27 -5.76
N SER A 551 -4.35 -39.30 -4.51
CA SER A 551 -5.32 -38.37 -3.94
C SER A 551 -4.90 -38.07 -2.51
N GLY A 552 -5.46 -37.05 -1.90
CA GLY A 552 -5.11 -36.70 -0.52
C GLY A 552 -5.61 -35.32 -0.14
N ASP A 553 -5.14 -34.84 0.98
CA ASP A 553 -5.53 -33.56 1.55
C ASP A 553 -4.31 -32.78 2.08
N ILE A 554 -4.46 -31.46 2.09
CA ILE A 554 -3.52 -30.51 2.68
C ILE A 554 -4.29 -29.48 3.48
N ALA A 555 -3.82 -29.16 4.69
CA ALA A 555 -4.38 -28.10 5.52
C ALA A 555 -3.42 -26.89 5.50
N LEU A 556 -3.89 -25.73 5.01
CA LEU A 556 -3.03 -24.55 4.85
C LEU A 556 -2.71 -23.85 6.17
N ASP A 557 -3.52 -24.03 7.20
CA ASP A 557 -3.32 -23.44 8.53
C ASP A 557 -2.15 -24.08 9.28
N THR A 558 -2.04 -25.43 9.20
CA THR A 558 -1.00 -26.21 9.86
C THR A 558 0.12 -26.63 8.92
N LEU A 559 -0.09 -26.55 7.62
CA LEU A 559 0.80 -27.02 6.54
C LEU A 559 0.99 -28.56 6.58
N ASP A 560 0.08 -29.27 7.21
CA ASP A 560 0.08 -30.72 7.24
C ASP A 560 -0.56 -31.28 5.98
N TYR A 561 0.01 -32.35 5.46
CA TYR A 561 -0.54 -33.06 4.32
C TYR A 561 -0.60 -34.56 4.53
N ARG A 562 -1.58 -35.18 3.89
CA ARG A 562 -1.73 -36.65 3.78
C ARG A 562 -2.10 -36.97 2.35
N PHE A 563 -1.37 -37.88 1.72
CA PHE A 563 -1.76 -38.39 0.43
C PHE A 563 -1.50 -39.89 0.31
N ARG A 564 -2.36 -40.53 -0.45
CA ARG A 564 -2.27 -41.91 -0.84
C ARG A 564 -1.94 -42.01 -2.31
N LEU A 565 -0.80 -42.62 -2.61
CA LEU A 565 -0.33 -42.88 -3.98
C LEU A 565 -0.63 -44.33 -4.33
N GLU A 566 -1.02 -44.58 -5.56
CA GLU A 566 -1.15 -45.90 -6.15
C GLU A 566 -0.18 -46.00 -7.33
N GLY A 567 0.84 -46.86 -7.16
CA GLY A 567 1.89 -47.07 -8.15
C GLY A 567 1.66 -48.34 -8.97
N GLN A 568 1.75 -48.24 -10.27
CA GLN A 568 1.84 -49.41 -11.16
C GLN A 568 3.26 -49.59 -11.64
N VAL A 569 3.79 -50.80 -11.41
CA VAL A 569 5.18 -51.11 -11.75
C VAL A 569 5.21 -51.88 -13.08
N ASN A 570 6.07 -51.45 -13.99
CA ASN A 570 6.28 -52.07 -15.29
C ASN A 570 7.73 -52.55 -15.44
N ASN A 571 8.03 -53.24 -16.55
CA ASN A 571 9.32 -53.87 -16.77
C ASN A 571 10.48 -52.87 -16.93
N ASP A 572 10.22 -51.61 -17.19
CA ASP A 572 11.24 -50.58 -17.36
C ASP A 572 12.01 -50.31 -16.04
N ILE A 573 11.46 -50.77 -14.90
CA ILE A 573 12.17 -50.71 -13.63
C ILE A 573 13.47 -51.51 -13.61
N MET A 574 13.56 -52.57 -14.49
CA MET A 574 14.77 -53.35 -14.65
C MET A 574 15.90 -52.58 -15.33
N GLU A 575 15.57 -51.52 -16.08
CA GLU A 575 16.57 -50.62 -16.67
C GLU A 575 17.25 -49.80 -15.59
N VAL A 576 16.49 -49.41 -14.51
CA VAL A 576 17.04 -48.73 -13.37
C VAL A 576 17.92 -49.65 -12.53
N ASN A 577 17.44 -50.87 -12.25
CA ASN A 577 18.21 -51.89 -11.55
C ASN A 577 17.71 -53.29 -11.93
N PRO A 578 18.56 -54.13 -12.58
CA PRO A 578 18.18 -55.51 -12.96
C PRO A 578 17.73 -56.41 -11.80
N GLN A 579 18.11 -56.09 -10.58
CA GLN A 579 17.69 -56.85 -9.41
C GLN A 579 16.25 -56.51 -8.96
N CYS A 580 15.63 -55.44 -9.50
CA CYS A 580 14.21 -55.10 -9.35
C CYS A 580 13.33 -55.84 -10.35
N ALA A 581 13.71 -57.04 -10.79
CA ALA A 581 12.95 -57.80 -11.74
C ALA A 581 11.50 -58.05 -11.24
N ILE A 582 10.54 -57.74 -12.10
CA ILE A 582 9.13 -57.99 -11.88
C ILE A 582 8.77 -59.33 -12.48
N ASP A 583 8.26 -60.21 -11.64
CA ASP A 583 7.55 -61.42 -12.09
C ASP A 583 6.18 -61.04 -12.66
N GLN A 584 5.65 -61.84 -13.60
CA GLN A 584 4.30 -61.67 -14.16
C GLN A 584 3.20 -61.53 -13.09
N ARG A 585 3.45 -62.08 -11.89
CA ARG A 585 2.57 -61.94 -10.73
C ARG A 585 2.30 -60.52 -10.28
N TYR A 586 3.22 -59.60 -10.56
CA TYR A 586 3.12 -58.18 -10.18
C TYR A 586 2.54 -57.28 -11.29
N ALA A 587 2.31 -57.85 -12.48
CA ALA A 587 1.73 -57.12 -13.58
C ALA A 587 0.32 -56.65 -13.24
N GLY A 588 0.08 -55.32 -13.32
CA GLY A 588 -1.21 -54.73 -13.00
C GLY A 588 -1.57 -54.70 -11.52
N VAL A 589 -0.62 -54.97 -10.61
CA VAL A 589 -0.78 -54.80 -9.19
C VAL A 589 -0.57 -53.33 -8.83
N ASP A 590 -1.53 -52.72 -8.12
CA ASP A 590 -1.38 -51.37 -7.55
C ASP A 590 -0.56 -51.48 -6.25
N TRP A 591 0.43 -50.63 -6.14
CA TRP A 591 1.30 -50.53 -4.96
C TRP A 591 0.88 -49.28 -4.17
N PRO A 592 0.02 -49.41 -3.16
CA PRO A 592 -0.44 -48.29 -2.36
C PRO A 592 0.68 -47.80 -1.42
N VAL A 593 0.92 -46.50 -1.44
CA VAL A 593 1.90 -45.78 -0.61
C VAL A 593 1.19 -44.68 0.12
N ASP A 594 1.14 -44.74 1.42
CA ASP A 594 0.59 -43.70 2.27
C ASP A 594 1.72 -42.76 2.73
N CYS A 595 1.60 -41.49 2.42
CA CYS A 595 2.57 -40.44 2.75
C CYS A 595 1.92 -39.40 3.66
N THR A 596 2.62 -39.03 4.73
CA THR A 596 2.24 -37.93 5.60
C THR A 596 3.43 -37.04 5.89
N GLY A 597 3.18 -35.76 6.14
CA GLY A 597 4.23 -34.83 6.47
C GLY A 597 3.69 -33.43 6.73
N ASN A 598 4.63 -32.48 6.86
CA ASN A 598 4.35 -31.08 7.02
C ASN A 598 5.26 -30.30 6.06
N LEU A 599 4.71 -29.33 5.32
CA LEU A 599 5.46 -28.57 4.31
C LEU A 599 6.58 -27.69 4.91
N SER A 600 6.46 -27.34 6.19
CA SER A 600 7.51 -26.58 6.91
C SER A 600 8.63 -27.46 7.46
N SER A 601 8.51 -28.79 7.34
CA SER A 601 9.49 -29.74 7.90
C SER A 601 10.63 -30.03 6.94
N GLU A 602 11.86 -29.89 7.40
CA GLU A 602 13.07 -30.26 6.64
C GLU A 602 13.22 -31.76 6.39
N SER A 603 12.48 -32.62 7.13
CA SER A 603 12.65 -34.08 7.11
C SER A 603 12.00 -34.76 5.90
N GLY A 604 11.26 -34.05 5.08
CA GLY A 604 10.52 -34.60 3.94
C GLY A 604 9.37 -35.53 4.35
N PRO A 605 8.62 -36.11 3.37
CA PRO A 605 7.47 -36.96 3.65
C PRO A 605 7.85 -38.30 4.29
N ALA A 606 7.09 -38.73 5.25
CA ALA A 606 7.13 -40.10 5.77
C ALA A 606 6.22 -40.99 4.92
N CYS A 607 6.79 -41.73 4.00
CA CYS A 607 6.03 -42.62 3.10
C CYS A 607 6.19 -44.11 3.49
N GLN A 608 5.09 -44.85 3.48
CA GLN A 608 5.06 -46.28 3.78
C GLN A 608 4.23 -47.04 2.74
N ILE A 609 4.72 -48.20 2.29
CA ILE A 609 3.98 -49.06 1.38
C ILE A 609 3.11 -50.01 2.18
N ASP A 610 1.83 -50.12 1.82
CA ASP A 610 0.92 -51.09 2.37
C ASP A 610 1.17 -52.49 1.75
N ILE A 611 2.16 -53.19 2.27
CA ILE A 611 2.57 -54.52 1.80
C ILE A 611 1.43 -55.56 1.95
N ALA A 612 0.53 -55.37 2.89
CA ALA A 612 -0.60 -56.33 3.08
C ALA A 612 -1.59 -56.25 1.91
N SER A 613 -1.95 -55.05 1.48
CA SER A 613 -2.79 -54.82 0.29
C SER A 613 -2.13 -55.32 -1.00
N VAL A 614 -0.82 -55.12 -1.15
CA VAL A 614 -0.05 -55.69 -2.29
C VAL A 614 -0.12 -57.20 -2.31
N ALA A 615 0.11 -57.86 -1.18
CA ALA A 615 0.08 -59.32 -1.08
C ALA A 615 -1.32 -59.90 -1.41
N GLU A 616 -2.39 -59.24 -0.96
CA GLU A 616 -3.77 -59.62 -1.31
C GLU A 616 -4.06 -59.54 -2.81
N GLN A 617 -3.61 -58.43 -3.46
CA GLN A 617 -3.78 -58.25 -4.93
C GLN A 617 -3.00 -59.29 -5.73
N ILE A 618 -1.77 -59.64 -5.31
CA ILE A 618 -1.00 -60.69 -5.91
C ILE A 618 -1.73 -62.03 -5.84
N LEU A 619 -2.26 -62.41 -4.69
CA LEU A 619 -3.05 -63.64 -4.51
C LEU A 619 -4.28 -63.65 -5.42
N LYS A 620 -4.98 -62.54 -5.55
CA LYS A 620 -6.12 -62.41 -6.49
C LYS A 620 -5.70 -62.58 -7.94
N ASN A 621 -4.58 -61.96 -8.37
CA ASN A 621 -4.03 -62.12 -9.72
C ASN A 621 -3.63 -63.57 -10.01
N GLU A 622 -2.95 -64.24 -9.08
CA GLU A 622 -2.58 -65.66 -9.20
C GLU A 622 -3.83 -66.54 -9.35
N ALA A 623 -4.85 -66.29 -8.56
CA ALA A 623 -6.11 -67.04 -8.64
C ALA A 623 -6.83 -66.79 -9.98
N GLN A 624 -6.85 -65.57 -10.49
CA GLN A 624 -7.45 -65.26 -11.78
C GLN A 624 -6.67 -65.90 -12.96
N GLN A 625 -5.33 -65.86 -12.95
CA GLN A 625 -4.49 -66.50 -13.98
C GLN A 625 -4.72 -68.02 -14.02
N GLN A 626 -4.70 -68.69 -12.87
CA GLN A 626 -5.01 -70.09 -12.80
C GLN A 626 -6.42 -70.42 -13.29
N PHE A 627 -7.40 -69.57 -13.03
CA PHE A 627 -8.76 -69.75 -13.49
C PHE A 627 -8.87 -69.53 -15.00
N GLN A 628 -8.11 -68.63 -15.58
CA GLN A 628 -8.08 -68.35 -16.98
C GLN A 628 -7.37 -69.49 -17.79
N GLU A 629 -6.24 -70.02 -17.27
CA GLU A 629 -5.57 -71.20 -17.84
C GLU A 629 -6.48 -72.44 -17.88
N VAL A 630 -7.25 -72.65 -16.80
CA VAL A 630 -8.21 -73.75 -16.74
C VAL A 630 -9.35 -73.55 -17.74
N ILE A 631 -9.82 -72.32 -17.95
CA ILE A 631 -10.85 -72.01 -18.96
C ILE A 631 -10.29 -72.19 -20.37
N GLU A 632 -9.08 -71.71 -20.67
CA GLU A 632 -8.47 -71.86 -21.96
C GLU A 632 -8.15 -73.34 -22.30
N GLU A 633 -7.66 -74.11 -21.33
CA GLU A 633 -7.46 -75.54 -21.48
C GLU A 633 -8.77 -76.27 -21.79
N LYS A 634 -9.82 -75.97 -21.01
CA LYS A 634 -11.15 -76.57 -21.21
C LYS A 634 -11.80 -76.10 -22.52
N ALA A 635 -11.68 -74.81 -22.88
CA ALA A 635 -12.18 -74.29 -24.15
C ALA A 635 -11.40 -74.85 -25.33
N GLY A 636 -10.08 -74.95 -25.22
CA GLY A 636 -9.24 -75.62 -26.24
C GLY A 636 -9.52 -77.07 -26.40
N ALA A 637 -9.81 -77.79 -25.28
CA ALA A 637 -10.25 -79.18 -25.32
C ALA A 637 -11.64 -79.35 -25.91
N PHE A 638 -12.55 -78.40 -25.64
CA PHE A 638 -13.90 -78.39 -26.21
C PHE A 638 -13.91 -78.10 -27.72
N MET A 639 -13.09 -77.12 -28.15
CA MET A 639 -12.92 -76.74 -29.56
C MET A 639 -12.30 -77.90 -30.36
N ARG A 640 -11.29 -78.57 -29.85
CA ARG A 640 -10.74 -79.80 -30.47
C ARG A 640 -11.75 -80.91 -30.61
N LYS A 641 -12.67 -81.02 -29.61
CA LYS A 641 -13.74 -82.03 -29.64
C LYS A 641 -14.87 -81.72 -30.62
N LEU A 642 -15.07 -80.42 -30.95
CA LEU A 642 -16.11 -79.95 -31.87
C LEU A 642 -15.66 -79.89 -33.33
N PHE A 643 -14.39 -79.62 -33.58
CA PHE A 643 -13.91 -79.33 -34.94
C PHE A 643 -12.94 -80.40 -35.47
N GLY A 644 -12.57 -81.42 -34.64
CA GLY A 644 -11.71 -82.54 -35.03
C GLY A 644 -10.30 -82.04 -35.47
N ASP A 645 -9.26 -82.84 -35.27
CA ASP A 645 -7.91 -82.60 -35.81
C ASP A 645 -7.92 -82.49 -37.34
#